data_7b37ff0e7ec33bfe889a83aa0b8231e8
#
_entry.id   7b37ff0e7ec33bfe889a83aa0b8231e8
#
_cell.length_a   1.000
_cell.length_b   1.000
_cell.length_c   1.000
_cell.angle_alpha   90.00
_cell.angle_beta   90.00
_cell.angle_gamma   90.00
#
_symmetry.space_group_name_H-M   'P 1'
#
loop_
_entity.id
_entity.type
_entity.pdbx_description
1 polymer ?
#
loop_
_entity_poly.entity_id
_entity_poly.type
_entity_poly.pdbx_seq_one_letter_code
_entity_poly.pdbx_strand_id
1 'polypeptide(L)'
;MRAYKKYRILSIIPSTIVAFVMLAVLSCSSGRGNSENAGGAGRSVRGLSAVPTDAAALFLFEKFDSALDFTGKEKETIAGGVIFGNLKLQPLIEVLGRTHKNMGRRGGENLNTLLSVHYSAQNELSLLLVMSLSNAVGSQFASELSSSGAIIHARSFNGVSISRFSGVEYFISDTLLIASASPLTIESSIRHLNSRTSMIDNEEFVKLYNKRIKVEDRLLINHAQIGKIFSGLAERSYLKYSDFVSKFASWSDFEITSSRDRVSLAGALTNNRGMGNYSQIFTGARSLGSEVMSILPSNTYSLFTLSVKNLGTLSENYGDYMRFHRRYNEDSWKRATAWFGEINGKNVSLAAIPYGGRFEYVTIIRKPEKNFVSRIFGKKKSEPVVGMFTQKGYVKTLFGELFSVNPEESFMESDEWFIIGGENIIEEFRKGSFDRFTMEEYVSQTEMKKILSEERSLLSIVINGSEYPDSLISGLRREHRAGIEEINRDKNLRMLYFGLFDNIDKGITVESLYYADSIANMPTPVKRDPEGGVLGWELDTIVRIPTGPFELVNYTTGEKEYLTQLNNNWLRFSDKDNKGLWSAPFSEPIKGFVEQIDFYDNGKLQMLFATTNQLHLLDRTGRFVSPFPKKMEYDIVLGPKVYNLRRENSPAVMLLHTDNVFRLYDKHGRSHSLQVEITTEEILKEFPELIDIEGNSYWVLRTPVKCMIYSIDGTAVSETSGGSRLRSDTEIIMLGEGKIKVTAISGTEYRLDLATGKMDKRVRN
;
A
#
# COMPACT_ATOMS: atom_id res chain seq x y z
N MET A 1 -25.31 17.21 -6.78
CA MET A 1 -24.05 17.61 -6.14
C MET A 1 -23.82 17.12 -4.71
N ARG A 2 -24.82 16.93 -3.84
CA ARG A 2 -24.62 16.38 -2.48
C ARG A 2 -24.44 14.85 -2.39
N ALA A 3 -24.87 14.08 -3.37
CA ALA A 3 -24.73 12.62 -3.40
C ALA A 3 -23.31 12.16 -3.81
N TYR A 4 -22.62 12.88 -4.68
CA TYR A 4 -21.28 12.53 -5.17
C TYR A 4 -20.18 12.61 -4.09
N LYS A 5 -20.32 13.46 -3.09
CA LYS A 5 -19.34 13.60 -1.99
C LYS A 5 -19.32 12.42 -1.00
N LYS A 6 -20.41 11.65 -0.94
CA LYS A 6 -20.57 10.53 0.02
C LYS A 6 -19.89 9.24 -0.44
N TYR A 7 -19.67 9.07 -1.74
CA TYR A 7 -19.12 7.82 -2.31
C TYR A 7 -17.59 7.78 -2.39
N ARG A 8 -16.91 8.93 -2.43
CA ARG A 8 -15.44 9.01 -2.55
C ARG A 8 -14.67 8.59 -1.29
N ILE A 9 -15.30 8.62 -0.13
CA ILE A 9 -14.66 8.32 1.17
C ILE A 9 -14.80 6.82 1.53
N LEU A 10 -15.72 6.08 0.90
CA LEU A 10 -16.04 4.70 1.23
C LEU A 10 -15.15 3.65 0.54
N SER A 11 -14.30 4.05 -0.40
CA SER A 11 -13.65 3.13 -1.33
C SER A 11 -12.30 2.53 -0.92
N ILE A 12 -11.71 2.93 0.22
CA ILE A 12 -10.36 2.49 0.62
C ILE A 12 -10.39 1.54 1.83
N ILE A 13 -11.54 1.15 2.27
CA ILE A 13 -11.84 0.71 3.63
C ILE A 13 -11.33 -0.69 4.02
N PRO A 14 -11.49 -1.77 3.25
CA PRO A 14 -11.10 -3.10 3.73
C PRO A 14 -9.59 -3.29 3.81
N SER A 15 -8.87 -2.73 2.83
CA SER A 15 -7.43 -2.87 2.72
C SER A 15 -6.66 -2.13 3.83
N THR A 16 -7.16 -0.97 4.27
CA THR A 16 -6.49 -0.18 5.29
C THR A 16 -6.63 -0.76 6.69
N ILE A 17 -7.74 -1.42 7.00
CA ILE A 17 -7.93 -2.08 8.31
C ILE A 17 -6.95 -3.25 8.44
N VAL A 18 -6.82 -4.02 7.38
CA VAL A 18 -5.92 -5.17 7.34
C VAL A 18 -4.47 -4.73 7.30
N ALA A 19 -4.14 -3.76 6.46
CA ALA A 19 -2.81 -3.16 6.44
C ALA A 19 -2.46 -2.56 7.79
N PHE A 20 -3.44 -2.00 8.52
CA PHE A 20 -3.20 -1.40 9.82
C PHE A 20 -3.03 -2.43 10.95
N VAL A 21 -3.83 -3.50 10.97
CA VAL A 21 -3.60 -4.65 11.85
C VAL A 21 -2.28 -5.32 11.48
N MET A 22 -1.96 -5.42 10.20
CA MET A 22 -0.66 -5.91 9.72
C MET A 22 0.48 -4.92 9.98
N LEU A 23 0.31 -3.62 9.83
CA LEU A 23 1.33 -2.60 10.14
C LEU A 23 1.67 -2.58 11.64
N ALA A 24 0.71 -2.79 12.51
CA ALA A 24 0.98 -2.98 13.94
C ALA A 24 1.74 -4.29 14.23
N VAL A 25 1.71 -5.24 13.29
CA VAL A 25 2.29 -6.58 13.38
C VAL A 25 3.61 -6.70 12.61
N LEU A 26 3.87 -5.84 11.59
CA LEU A 26 4.95 -6.01 10.62
C LEU A 26 6.29 -5.34 10.97
N SER A 27 6.53 -4.95 12.20
CA SER A 27 7.72 -4.18 12.58
C SER A 27 8.92 -5.02 12.98
N CYS A 28 9.39 -5.96 12.17
CA CYS A 28 10.56 -6.76 12.55
C CYS A 28 11.52 -7.05 11.40
N SER A 29 12.80 -6.76 11.57
CA SER A 29 13.88 -7.19 10.69
C SER A 29 14.99 -7.94 11.40
N SER A 30 15.38 -9.01 10.79
CA SER A 30 16.62 -9.80 10.70
C SER A 30 17.38 -10.31 11.92
N GLY A 31 17.63 -11.61 11.85
CA GLY A 31 18.71 -12.32 12.54
C GLY A 31 18.67 -13.81 12.23
N ARG A 32 19.54 -14.28 11.35
CA ARG A 32 19.81 -15.73 11.16
C ARG A 32 20.47 -16.28 12.40
N GLY A 33 19.89 -17.30 12.99
CA GLY A 33 20.53 -18.14 14.01
C GLY A 33 19.97 -19.55 14.00
N ASN A 34 20.70 -20.46 13.36
CA ASN A 34 20.55 -21.88 13.65
C ASN A 34 21.00 -22.13 15.07
N SER A 35 20.16 -22.65 15.95
CA SER A 35 20.62 -23.28 17.19
C SER A 35 19.80 -24.51 17.50
N GLU A 36 20.52 -25.65 17.50
CA GLU A 36 20.06 -26.90 18.08
C GLU A 36 20.11 -26.82 19.63
N ASN A 37 19.09 -27.41 20.24
CA ASN A 37 18.99 -27.96 21.60
C ASN A 37 19.44 -27.14 22.83
N ALA A 38 18.47 -26.77 23.65
CA ALA A 38 18.56 -26.91 25.10
C ALA A 38 17.18 -26.91 25.77
N GLY A 39 16.81 -28.01 26.42
CA GLY A 39 15.65 -28.07 27.30
C GLY A 39 15.83 -27.20 28.53
N GLY A 40 14.81 -26.45 28.90
CA GLY A 40 14.79 -25.67 30.14
C GLY A 40 13.36 -25.33 30.55
N ALA A 41 13.00 -25.75 31.76
CA ALA A 41 11.74 -25.44 32.42
C ALA A 41 11.44 -23.94 32.45
N GLY A 42 10.15 -23.59 32.31
CA GLY A 42 9.55 -22.26 32.26
C GLY A 42 10.35 -21.11 32.88
N ARG A 43 11.11 -20.38 32.08
CA ARG A 43 11.68 -19.09 32.48
C ARG A 43 10.57 -18.05 32.34
N SER A 44 10.03 -17.60 33.48
CA SER A 44 9.23 -16.37 33.48
C SER A 44 10.10 -15.26 32.90
N VAL A 45 9.61 -14.55 31.85
CA VAL A 45 10.32 -13.37 31.40
C VAL A 45 10.30 -12.36 32.56
N ARG A 46 11.47 -12.21 33.19
CA ARG A 46 11.68 -11.18 34.20
C ARG A 46 11.36 -9.85 33.51
N GLY A 47 10.40 -9.12 33.98
CA GLY A 47 10.02 -7.83 33.39
C GLY A 47 8.57 -7.70 33.04
N LEU A 48 7.83 -8.81 32.85
CA LEU A 48 6.38 -8.73 32.64
C LEU A 48 5.66 -8.07 33.83
N SER A 49 6.22 -8.16 35.04
CA SER A 49 5.71 -7.46 36.23
C SER A 49 5.77 -5.94 36.13
N ALA A 50 6.66 -5.39 35.30
CA ALA A 50 6.79 -3.96 35.07
C ALA A 50 5.86 -3.45 33.96
N VAL A 51 5.22 -4.37 33.21
CA VAL A 51 4.36 -4.00 32.08
C VAL A 51 2.93 -3.74 32.54
N PRO A 52 2.39 -2.53 32.30
CA PRO A 52 1.01 -2.22 32.59
C PRO A 52 0.03 -3.13 31.84
N THR A 53 -1.10 -3.43 32.47
CA THR A 53 -2.14 -4.35 31.94
C THR A 53 -2.83 -3.82 30.69
N ASP A 54 -2.67 -2.54 30.36
CA ASP A 54 -3.22 -1.89 29.18
C ASP A 54 -2.29 -1.96 27.97
N ALA A 55 -1.21 -2.73 28.03
CA ALA A 55 -0.35 -2.95 26.86
C ALA A 55 -1.13 -3.53 25.70
N ALA A 56 -1.00 -2.90 24.52
CA ALA A 56 -1.68 -3.32 23.30
C ALA A 56 -0.86 -4.33 22.51
N ALA A 57 0.47 -4.22 22.57
CA ALA A 57 1.39 -5.18 21.96
C ALA A 57 2.62 -5.33 22.85
N LEU A 58 3.20 -6.52 22.88
CA LEU A 58 4.43 -6.85 23.60
C LEU A 58 5.37 -7.56 22.66
N PHE A 59 6.53 -6.97 22.41
CA PHE A 59 7.65 -7.60 21.71
C PHE A 59 8.58 -8.18 22.74
N LEU A 60 8.84 -9.46 22.67
CA LEU A 60 9.75 -10.19 23.53
C LEU A 60 10.94 -10.63 22.71
N PHE A 61 12.13 -10.16 23.04
CA PHE A 61 13.37 -10.52 22.39
C PHE A 61 14.22 -11.38 23.33
N GLU A 62 14.67 -12.51 22.82
CA GLU A 62 15.57 -13.40 23.57
C GLU A 62 16.93 -12.73 23.76
N LYS A 63 17.41 -12.03 22.73
CA LYS A 63 18.71 -11.37 22.71
C LYS A 63 18.55 -9.86 22.55
N PHE A 64 19.42 -9.11 23.19
CA PHE A 64 19.44 -7.67 23.01
C PHE A 64 19.80 -7.26 21.58
N ASP A 65 20.66 -8.05 20.90
CA ASP A 65 20.98 -7.81 19.50
C ASP A 65 19.72 -7.84 18.60
N SER A 66 18.82 -8.81 18.81
CA SER A 66 17.53 -8.84 18.09
C SER A 66 16.70 -7.58 18.36
N ALA A 67 16.70 -7.09 19.60
CA ALA A 67 16.01 -5.84 19.94
C ALA A 67 16.69 -4.61 19.32
N LEU A 68 18.03 -4.60 19.25
CA LEU A 68 18.79 -3.53 18.58
C LEU A 68 18.56 -3.52 17.07
N ASP A 69 18.59 -4.67 16.43
CA ASP A 69 18.31 -4.82 15.00
C ASP A 69 16.89 -4.34 14.70
N PHE A 70 15.97 -4.65 15.59
CA PHE A 70 14.58 -4.24 15.51
C PHE A 70 14.34 -2.73 15.69
N THR A 71 15.07 -2.09 16.59
CA THR A 71 14.93 -0.67 16.92
C THR A 71 15.98 0.22 16.25
N GLY A 72 16.96 -0.37 15.58
CA GLY A 72 18.17 0.28 15.05
C GLY A 72 17.94 1.14 13.80
N LYS A 73 19.05 1.74 13.32
CA LYS A 73 19.09 2.70 12.21
C LYS A 73 18.68 2.12 10.86
N GLU A 74 18.66 0.83 10.70
CA GLU A 74 18.08 0.18 9.52
C GLU A 74 16.55 0.25 9.62
N LYS A 75 16.03 1.47 9.64
CA LYS A 75 14.61 1.86 9.62
C LYS A 75 13.92 1.38 8.35
N GLU A 76 14.10 0.12 8.05
CA GLU A 76 13.76 -0.41 6.76
C GLU A 76 12.35 -1.01 6.70
N THR A 77 11.56 -0.94 7.76
CA THR A 77 10.19 -1.45 7.76
C THR A 77 9.17 -0.35 8.01
N ILE A 78 8.06 -0.38 7.27
CA ILE A 78 6.96 0.60 7.37
C ILE A 78 6.47 0.75 8.82
N ALA A 79 6.37 -0.34 9.56
CA ALA A 79 5.89 -0.31 10.94
C ALA A 79 6.97 0.14 11.94
N GLY A 80 8.25 -0.14 11.67
CA GLY A 80 9.36 0.43 12.43
C GLY A 80 9.31 1.95 12.41
N GLY A 81 9.04 2.56 11.25
CA GLY A 81 8.88 4.02 11.14
C GLY A 81 7.67 4.57 11.90
N VAL A 82 6.52 3.90 11.86
CA VAL A 82 5.31 4.39 12.56
C VAL A 82 5.40 4.21 14.07
N ILE A 83 5.77 3.03 14.50
CA ILE A 83 5.79 2.68 15.93
C ILE A 83 7.05 3.23 16.60
N PHE A 84 8.21 3.08 15.96
CA PHE A 84 9.50 3.40 16.58
C PHE A 84 10.08 4.75 16.16
N GLY A 85 9.79 5.26 14.95
CA GLY A 85 10.31 6.54 14.46
C GLY A 85 9.88 7.76 15.27
N ASN A 86 8.68 7.71 15.87
CA ASN A 86 8.11 8.80 16.67
C ASN A 86 8.30 8.63 18.21
N LEU A 87 8.90 7.54 18.66
CA LEU A 87 8.83 7.15 20.08
C LEU A 87 10.02 7.56 20.92
N LYS A 88 10.92 8.37 20.39
CA LYS A 88 11.99 9.11 21.09
C LYS A 88 12.89 8.27 22.04
N LEU A 89 12.89 6.93 21.95
CA LEU A 89 13.76 6.06 22.77
C LEU A 89 15.17 5.94 22.20
N GLN A 90 15.40 6.37 20.98
CA GLN A 90 16.65 6.23 20.23
C GLN A 90 17.90 6.64 21.04
N PRO A 91 17.93 7.79 21.75
CA PRO A 91 19.12 8.19 22.50
C PRO A 91 19.52 7.16 23.56
N LEU A 92 18.56 6.56 24.25
CA LEU A 92 18.84 5.56 25.28
C LEU A 92 19.24 4.21 24.65
N ILE A 93 18.61 3.81 23.55
CA ILE A 93 18.95 2.60 22.81
C ILE A 93 20.39 2.68 22.26
N GLU A 94 20.84 3.84 21.81
CA GLU A 94 22.23 4.05 21.37
C GLU A 94 23.24 3.90 22.51
N VAL A 95 22.91 4.39 23.72
CA VAL A 95 23.75 4.17 24.90
C VAL A 95 23.82 2.69 25.26
N LEU A 96 22.68 2.00 25.28
CA LEU A 96 22.60 0.57 25.53
C LEU A 96 23.39 -0.23 24.50
N GLY A 97 23.32 0.14 23.22
CA GLY A 97 24.07 -0.48 22.13
C GLY A 97 25.59 -0.33 22.32
N ARG A 98 26.06 0.87 22.74
CA ARG A 98 27.48 1.07 23.09
C ARG A 98 27.89 0.25 24.32
N THR A 99 27.06 0.23 25.36
CA THR A 99 27.25 -0.60 26.54
C THR A 99 27.45 -2.06 26.16
N HIS A 100 26.55 -2.61 25.37
CA HIS A 100 26.59 -3.98 24.92
C HIS A 100 27.85 -4.28 24.08
N LYS A 101 28.18 -3.42 23.14
CA LYS A 101 29.37 -3.55 22.28
C LYS A 101 30.69 -3.53 23.08
N ASN A 102 30.78 -2.66 24.08
CA ASN A 102 31.97 -2.51 24.91
C ASN A 102 32.18 -3.67 25.89
N MET A 103 31.11 -4.37 26.26
CA MET A 103 31.21 -5.57 27.11
C MET A 103 31.65 -6.85 26.35
N GLY A 104 31.62 -6.84 25.01
CA GLY A 104 32.03 -7.96 24.17
C GLY A 104 31.26 -9.26 24.47
N ARG A 105 31.76 -10.40 23.94
CA ARG A 105 31.08 -11.71 24.07
C ARG A 105 30.87 -12.20 25.49
N ARG A 106 31.61 -11.69 26.49
CA ARG A 106 31.50 -12.10 27.91
C ARG A 106 30.35 -11.42 28.65
N GLY A 107 29.82 -10.30 28.18
CA GLY A 107 28.73 -9.55 28.82
C GLY A 107 27.37 -9.70 28.12
N GLY A 108 27.35 -10.36 26.96
CA GLY A 108 26.16 -10.43 26.09
C GLY A 108 25.23 -11.60 26.32
N GLU A 109 25.35 -12.33 27.45
CA GLU A 109 24.47 -13.44 27.74
C GLU A 109 23.04 -12.96 28.01
N ASN A 110 22.13 -13.20 27.04
CA ASN A 110 20.67 -13.22 27.21
C ASN A 110 20.07 -12.06 28.05
N LEU A 111 20.33 -10.82 27.62
CA LEU A 111 19.60 -9.66 28.12
C LEU A 111 18.18 -9.70 27.52
N ASN A 112 17.29 -10.42 28.20
CA ASN A 112 15.88 -10.43 27.82
C ASN A 112 15.36 -9.01 27.73
N THR A 113 14.96 -8.62 26.53
CA THR A 113 14.45 -7.28 26.25
C THR A 113 12.98 -7.36 25.88
N LEU A 114 12.18 -6.52 26.49
CA LEU A 114 10.76 -6.41 26.25
C LEU A 114 10.44 -4.97 25.82
N LEU A 115 9.67 -4.83 24.75
CA LEU A 115 9.08 -3.57 24.36
C LEU A 115 7.56 -3.71 24.41
N SER A 116 6.88 -2.87 25.16
CA SER A 116 5.42 -2.83 25.15
C SER A 116 4.89 -1.52 24.61
N VAL A 117 3.82 -1.62 23.83
CA VAL A 117 3.15 -0.50 23.16
C VAL A 117 1.90 -0.14 23.95
N HIS A 118 1.76 1.13 24.28
CA HIS A 118 0.65 1.67 25.07
C HIS A 118 -0.01 2.83 24.34
N TYR A 119 -1.28 3.06 24.64
CA TYR A 119 -2.03 4.21 24.19
C TYR A 119 -2.39 5.08 25.40
N SER A 120 -1.77 6.25 25.51
CA SER A 120 -1.93 7.12 26.67
C SER A 120 -3.29 7.84 26.67
N ALA A 121 -3.69 8.34 27.83
CA ALA A 121 -4.90 9.15 27.99
C ALA A 121 -4.88 10.47 27.16
N GLN A 122 -3.72 10.87 26.66
CA GLN A 122 -3.55 12.03 25.78
C GLN A 122 -3.63 11.68 24.29
N ASN A 123 -4.12 10.49 23.95
CA ASN A 123 -4.19 9.98 22.59
C ASN A 123 -2.84 9.85 21.88
N GLU A 124 -1.79 9.60 22.63
CA GLU A 124 -0.45 9.38 22.11
C GLU A 124 -0.03 7.92 22.26
N LEU A 125 0.69 7.42 21.27
CA LEU A 125 1.39 6.15 21.36
C LEU A 125 2.64 6.34 22.23
N SER A 126 2.89 5.37 23.12
CA SER A 126 4.09 5.33 23.92
C SER A 126 4.67 3.92 23.98
N LEU A 127 5.99 3.84 24.05
CA LEU A 127 6.71 2.59 24.30
C LEU A 127 7.23 2.54 25.73
N LEU A 128 7.18 1.34 26.29
CA LEU A 128 7.91 0.99 27.49
C LEU A 128 8.96 -0.05 27.14
N LEU A 129 10.23 0.29 27.34
CA LEU A 129 11.36 -0.65 27.28
C LEU A 129 11.56 -1.23 28.66
N VAL A 130 11.62 -2.55 28.76
CA VAL A 130 12.01 -3.26 29.98
C VAL A 130 13.14 -4.22 29.62
N MET A 131 14.30 -4.07 30.30
CA MET A 131 15.47 -4.89 30.00
C MET A 131 16.08 -5.42 31.28
N SER A 132 16.45 -6.70 31.32
CA SER A 132 17.19 -7.29 32.42
C SER A 132 18.65 -6.83 32.39
N LEU A 133 19.14 -6.24 33.48
CA LEU A 133 20.54 -5.85 33.63
C LEU A 133 21.22 -6.78 34.65
N SER A 134 22.39 -7.32 34.30
CA SER A 134 23.31 -7.82 35.32
C SER A 134 24.03 -6.64 36.00
N ASN A 135 24.60 -6.85 37.19
CA ASN A 135 25.34 -5.79 37.88
C ASN A 135 26.47 -5.20 37.03
N ALA A 136 27.14 -6.04 36.22
CA ALA A 136 28.20 -5.61 35.31
C ALA A 136 27.66 -4.72 34.19
N VAL A 137 26.54 -5.11 33.57
CA VAL A 137 25.88 -4.33 32.51
C VAL A 137 25.36 -3.00 33.06
N GLY A 138 24.76 -3.02 34.25
CA GLY A 138 24.29 -1.81 34.93
C GLY A 138 25.40 -0.81 35.25
N SER A 139 26.56 -1.28 35.70
CA SER A 139 27.73 -0.44 35.97
C SER A 139 28.31 0.16 34.68
N GLN A 140 28.43 -0.64 33.62
CA GLN A 140 28.89 -0.16 32.30
C GLN A 140 27.92 0.86 31.71
N PHE A 141 26.61 0.59 31.79
CA PHE A 141 25.57 1.52 31.33
C PHE A 141 25.65 2.87 32.06
N ALA A 142 25.82 2.87 33.37
CA ALA A 142 26.00 4.11 34.12
C ALA A 142 27.25 4.88 33.71
N SER A 143 28.36 4.16 33.42
CA SER A 143 29.60 4.75 32.91
C SER A 143 29.39 5.39 31.51
N GLU A 144 28.71 4.71 30.59
CA GLU A 144 28.40 5.22 29.25
C GLU A 144 27.49 6.46 29.29
N LEU A 145 26.50 6.48 30.19
CA LEU A 145 25.65 7.65 30.42
C LEU A 145 26.47 8.85 30.93
N SER A 146 27.36 8.61 31.88
CA SER A 146 28.20 9.66 32.44
C SER A 146 29.18 10.22 31.38
N SER A 147 29.74 9.37 30.55
CA SER A 147 30.68 9.77 29.49
C SER A 147 30.01 10.54 28.34
N SER A 148 28.69 10.39 28.19
CA SER A 148 27.93 11.11 27.16
C SER A 148 27.78 12.60 27.40
N GLY A 149 28.21 13.10 28.59
CA GLY A 149 28.16 14.53 28.98
C GLY A 149 26.75 15.08 29.16
N ALA A 150 25.73 14.24 29.16
CA ALA A 150 24.36 14.68 29.28
C ALA A 150 23.97 14.98 30.72
N ILE A 151 23.21 16.06 30.91
CA ILE A 151 22.64 16.42 32.21
C ILE A 151 21.50 15.44 32.51
N ILE A 152 21.65 14.67 33.60
CA ILE A 152 20.61 13.77 34.09
C ILE A 152 19.75 14.54 35.11
N HIS A 153 18.49 14.81 34.73
CA HIS A 153 17.51 15.36 35.66
C HIS A 153 16.81 14.21 36.38
N ALA A 154 16.65 14.32 37.68
CA ALA A 154 15.95 13.33 38.51
C ALA A 154 14.66 13.91 39.09
N ARG A 155 13.59 13.09 39.07
CA ARG A 155 12.34 13.34 39.81
C ARG A 155 11.95 12.09 40.60
N SER A 156 11.03 12.22 41.55
CA SER A 156 10.52 11.08 42.29
C SER A 156 9.03 10.87 42.06
N PHE A 157 8.61 9.61 42.01
CA PHE A 157 7.20 9.23 41.94
C PHE A 157 6.96 7.96 42.76
N ASN A 158 6.02 8.02 43.70
CA ASN A 158 5.71 6.90 44.61
C ASN A 158 6.95 6.25 45.25
N GLY A 159 7.92 7.06 45.67
CA GLY A 159 9.16 6.59 46.33
C GLY A 159 10.24 6.07 45.36
N VAL A 160 9.97 6.04 44.05
CA VAL A 160 10.93 5.61 43.01
C VAL A 160 11.63 6.85 42.45
N SER A 161 12.95 6.84 42.39
CA SER A 161 13.75 7.87 41.72
C SER A 161 13.77 7.61 40.22
N ILE A 162 13.32 8.58 39.43
CA ILE A 162 13.26 8.53 37.97
C ILE A 162 14.33 9.47 37.43
N SER A 163 15.21 8.95 36.61
CA SER A 163 16.21 9.73 35.88
C SER A 163 15.74 10.07 34.48
N ARG A 164 16.22 11.17 33.87
CA ARG A 164 15.89 11.60 32.53
C ARG A 164 17.14 11.85 31.70
N PHE A 165 17.22 11.24 30.53
CA PHE A 165 18.30 11.36 29.58
C PHE A 165 17.74 11.66 28.17
N SER A 166 18.11 12.80 27.59
CA SER A 166 17.68 13.21 26.21
C SER A 166 16.18 13.04 25.95
N GLY A 167 15.33 13.38 26.92
CA GLY A 167 13.88 13.27 26.83
C GLY A 167 13.29 11.91 27.20
N VAL A 168 14.12 10.89 27.44
CA VAL A 168 13.70 9.56 27.90
C VAL A 168 13.80 9.50 29.43
N GLU A 169 12.71 9.16 30.09
CA GLU A 169 12.69 8.83 31.51
C GLU A 169 12.99 7.36 31.73
N TYR A 170 13.78 7.06 32.74
CA TYR A 170 14.11 5.69 33.12
C TYR A 170 14.31 5.56 34.61
N PHE A 171 14.13 4.35 35.10
CA PHE A 171 14.51 3.95 36.45
C PHE A 171 15.02 2.50 36.46
N ILE A 172 15.75 2.15 37.51
CA ILE A 172 16.23 0.79 37.72
C ILE A 172 15.57 0.26 39.00
N SER A 173 14.88 -0.88 38.87
CA SER A 173 14.27 -1.60 39.97
C SER A 173 14.86 -3.02 39.99
N ASP A 174 15.52 -3.36 41.09
CA ASP A 174 16.30 -4.59 41.19
C ASP A 174 17.31 -4.72 40.04
N THR A 175 17.07 -5.65 39.14
CA THR A 175 17.90 -5.89 37.95
C THR A 175 17.21 -5.48 36.66
N LEU A 176 16.12 -4.70 36.72
CA LEU A 176 15.37 -4.26 35.54
C LEU A 176 15.63 -2.78 35.28
N LEU A 177 16.04 -2.45 34.04
CA LEU A 177 15.96 -1.12 33.50
C LEU A 177 14.58 -0.94 32.87
N ILE A 178 13.84 0.06 33.28
CA ILE A 178 12.54 0.43 32.73
C ILE A 178 12.64 1.85 32.18
N ALA A 179 12.27 2.04 30.92
CA ALA A 179 12.41 3.33 30.23
C ALA A 179 11.25 3.64 29.29
N SER A 180 10.86 4.92 29.23
CA SER A 180 9.87 5.43 28.28
C SER A 180 10.11 6.92 28.00
N ALA A 181 9.76 7.39 26.81
CA ALA A 181 9.70 8.82 26.54
C ALA A 181 8.43 9.48 27.11
N SER A 182 7.45 8.68 27.55
CA SER A 182 6.21 9.14 28.17
C SER A 182 6.29 9.05 29.71
N PRO A 183 6.23 10.18 30.44
CA PRO A 183 6.16 10.18 31.88
C PRO A 183 4.99 9.35 32.45
N LEU A 184 3.82 9.41 31.75
CA LEU A 184 2.63 8.66 32.18
C LEU A 184 2.85 7.15 32.12
N THR A 185 3.57 6.67 31.11
CA THR A 185 3.89 5.24 30.96
C THR A 185 4.86 4.77 32.01
N ILE A 186 5.89 5.56 32.36
CA ILE A 186 6.79 5.29 33.45
C ILE A 186 6.03 5.22 34.81
N GLU A 187 5.19 6.20 35.10
CA GLU A 187 4.38 6.22 36.29
C GLU A 187 3.39 5.07 36.38
N SER A 188 2.81 4.67 35.24
CA SER A 188 1.96 3.48 35.15
C SER A 188 2.74 2.22 35.51
N SER A 189 3.94 2.05 34.94
CA SER A 189 4.82 0.93 35.28
C SER A 189 5.16 0.87 36.77
N ILE A 190 5.51 2.01 37.38
CA ILE A 190 5.80 2.10 38.85
C ILE A 190 4.54 1.71 39.65
N ARG A 191 3.35 2.19 39.30
CA ARG A 191 2.09 1.80 39.97
C ARG A 191 1.88 0.30 39.94
N HIS A 192 2.09 -0.32 38.78
CA HIS A 192 1.91 -1.76 38.59
C HIS A 192 2.92 -2.59 39.41
N LEU A 193 4.18 -2.20 39.40
CA LEU A 193 5.19 -2.81 40.30
C LEU A 193 4.81 -2.72 41.76
N ASN A 194 4.36 -1.55 42.23
CA ASN A 194 4.00 -1.32 43.63
C ASN A 194 2.70 -2.04 44.02
N SER A 195 1.71 -2.11 43.15
CA SER A 195 0.44 -2.81 43.39
C SER A 195 0.52 -4.32 43.21
N ARG A 196 1.64 -4.82 42.65
CA ARG A 196 1.84 -6.21 42.24
C ARG A 196 0.79 -6.72 41.27
N THR A 197 0.17 -5.80 40.52
CA THR A 197 -0.75 -6.13 39.40
C THR A 197 -0.02 -5.93 38.07
N SER A 198 -0.08 -6.93 37.21
CA SER A 198 0.66 -6.87 35.92
C SER A 198 0.02 -7.76 34.87
N MET A 199 0.63 -7.84 33.72
CA MET A 199 0.16 -8.71 32.62
C MET A 199 0.04 -10.18 33.01
N ILE A 200 0.83 -10.65 33.99
CA ILE A 200 0.76 -12.05 34.47
C ILE A 200 -0.50 -12.37 35.27
N ASP A 201 -1.28 -11.39 35.66
CA ASP A 201 -2.57 -11.60 36.34
C ASP A 201 -3.71 -11.82 35.34
N ASN A 202 -3.46 -11.63 34.03
CA ASN A 202 -4.42 -11.94 32.99
C ASN A 202 -4.36 -13.43 32.63
N GLU A 203 -5.38 -14.20 33.05
CA GLU A 203 -5.43 -15.66 32.83
C GLU A 203 -5.30 -16.05 31.36
N GLU A 204 -5.90 -15.32 30.45
CA GLU A 204 -5.88 -15.64 29.03
C GLU A 204 -4.52 -15.37 28.41
N PHE A 205 -3.88 -14.27 28.83
CA PHE A 205 -2.50 -13.97 28.46
C PHE A 205 -1.56 -15.09 28.95
N VAL A 206 -1.67 -15.47 30.23
CA VAL A 206 -0.80 -16.51 30.83
C VAL A 206 -1.00 -17.87 30.15
N LYS A 207 -2.25 -18.24 29.84
CA LYS A 207 -2.54 -19.48 29.11
C LYS A 207 -1.87 -19.50 27.72
N LEU A 208 -1.93 -18.38 27.00
CA LEU A 208 -1.30 -18.25 25.68
C LEU A 208 0.22 -18.23 25.78
N TYR A 209 0.74 -17.41 26.71
CA TYR A 209 2.17 -17.25 26.94
C TYR A 209 2.85 -18.60 27.28
N ASN A 210 2.22 -19.41 28.11
CA ASN A 210 2.76 -20.70 28.56
C ASN A 210 2.63 -21.86 27.55
N LYS A 211 1.85 -21.69 26.48
CA LYS A 211 1.72 -22.70 25.43
C LYS A 211 3.00 -22.91 24.60
N ARG A 212 3.89 -21.91 24.57
CA ARG A 212 5.18 -22.00 23.86
C ARG A 212 6.31 -22.18 24.87
N ILE A 213 7.01 -23.28 24.76
CA ILE A 213 8.11 -23.68 25.64
C ILE A 213 9.47 -23.12 25.16
N LYS A 214 9.61 -22.88 23.84
CA LYS A 214 10.83 -22.30 23.26
C LYS A 214 10.77 -20.79 23.33
N VAL A 215 11.85 -20.18 23.80
CA VAL A 215 12.04 -18.72 23.80
C VAL A 215 12.58 -18.36 22.42
N GLU A 216 11.74 -17.77 21.62
CA GLU A 216 12.05 -17.17 20.31
C GLU A 216 11.55 -15.72 20.36
N ASP A 217 11.99 -14.89 19.44
CA ASP A 217 11.46 -13.54 19.34
C ASP A 217 9.94 -13.61 19.07
N ARG A 218 9.16 -12.97 19.93
CA ARG A 218 7.69 -13.10 19.95
C ARG A 218 7.01 -11.75 19.95
N LEU A 219 5.85 -11.69 19.32
CA LEU A 219 4.90 -10.58 19.38
C LEU A 219 3.57 -11.07 19.94
N LEU A 220 3.18 -10.54 21.09
CA LEU A 220 1.85 -10.77 21.65
C LEU A 220 0.98 -9.53 21.45
N ILE A 221 -0.25 -9.72 21.00
CA ILE A 221 -1.21 -8.65 20.71
C ILE A 221 -2.44 -8.79 21.59
N ASN A 222 -2.76 -7.72 22.32
CA ASN A 222 -4.02 -7.57 23.04
C ASN A 222 -5.05 -6.90 22.13
N HIS A 223 -5.99 -7.66 21.59
CA HIS A 223 -6.97 -7.13 20.64
C HIS A 223 -7.88 -6.06 21.24
N ALA A 224 -8.24 -6.17 22.51
CA ALA A 224 -9.05 -5.15 23.18
C ALA A 224 -8.35 -3.78 23.24
N GLN A 225 -7.02 -3.76 23.36
CA GLN A 225 -6.23 -2.53 23.44
C GLN A 225 -5.78 -2.05 22.05
N ILE A 226 -5.49 -2.98 21.10
CA ILE A 226 -5.07 -2.61 19.75
C ILE A 226 -6.15 -1.79 19.01
N GLY A 227 -7.43 -2.02 19.31
CA GLY A 227 -8.52 -1.20 18.79
C GLY A 227 -8.44 0.27 19.21
N LYS A 228 -7.90 0.57 20.40
CA LYS A 228 -7.66 1.95 20.84
C LYS A 228 -6.54 2.59 20.04
N ILE A 229 -5.44 1.85 19.82
CA ILE A 229 -4.32 2.28 18.96
C ILE A 229 -4.87 2.55 17.55
N PHE A 230 -5.64 1.62 16.98
CA PHE A 230 -6.29 1.81 15.70
C PHE A 230 -7.10 3.11 15.66
N SER A 231 -7.91 3.38 16.68
CA SER A 231 -8.70 4.62 16.77
C SER A 231 -7.84 5.88 16.86
N GLY A 232 -6.66 5.78 17.47
CA GLY A 232 -5.70 6.88 17.58
C GLY A 232 -5.00 7.20 16.26
N LEU A 233 -4.67 6.19 15.49
CA LEU A 233 -3.88 6.29 14.27
C LEU A 233 -4.74 6.46 13.01
N ALA A 234 -5.96 5.90 13.00
CA ALA A 234 -6.82 5.88 11.82
C ALA A 234 -7.56 7.20 11.60
N GLU A 235 -7.74 7.55 10.33
CA GLU A 235 -8.62 8.64 9.90
C GLU A 235 -10.07 8.42 10.38
N ARG A 236 -10.83 9.50 10.57
CA ARG A 236 -12.20 9.45 11.11
C ARG A 236 -13.13 8.50 10.39
N SER A 237 -13.00 8.39 9.08
CA SER A 237 -13.81 7.50 8.24
C SER A 237 -13.65 6.02 8.59
N TYR A 238 -12.53 5.64 9.21
CA TYR A 238 -12.18 4.26 9.57
C TYR A 238 -12.49 3.89 11.01
N LEU A 239 -12.82 4.86 11.87
CA LEU A 239 -13.09 4.60 13.29
C LEU A 239 -14.19 3.56 13.53
N LYS A 240 -15.14 3.42 12.61
CA LYS A 240 -16.18 2.39 12.67
C LYS A 240 -15.65 0.97 12.71
N TYR A 241 -14.42 0.73 12.27
CA TYR A 241 -13.77 -0.59 12.28
C TYR A 241 -12.97 -0.88 13.55
N SER A 242 -12.78 0.11 14.41
CA SER A 242 -12.10 -0.07 15.70
C SER A 242 -12.75 -1.15 16.56
N ASP A 243 -14.09 -1.22 16.54
CA ASP A 243 -14.87 -2.25 17.25
C ASP A 243 -14.58 -3.65 16.69
N PHE A 244 -14.50 -3.81 15.38
CA PHE A 244 -14.15 -5.07 14.74
C PHE A 244 -12.73 -5.52 15.12
N VAL A 245 -11.75 -4.63 15.04
CA VAL A 245 -10.36 -4.90 15.40
C VAL A 245 -10.24 -5.33 16.87
N SER A 246 -10.94 -4.62 17.76
CA SER A 246 -10.97 -4.95 19.20
C SER A 246 -11.60 -6.29 19.52
N LYS A 247 -12.53 -6.74 18.69
CA LYS A 247 -13.31 -7.97 18.87
C LYS A 247 -12.86 -9.12 17.99
N PHE A 248 -11.76 -8.96 17.27
CA PHE A 248 -11.28 -10.00 16.35
C PHE A 248 -10.88 -11.28 17.10
N ALA A 249 -10.09 -11.16 18.13
CA ALA A 249 -9.67 -12.21 19.05
C ALA A 249 -9.54 -11.62 20.47
N SER A 250 -9.16 -12.42 21.49
CA SER A 250 -8.72 -11.90 22.78
C SER A 250 -7.25 -11.53 22.73
N TRP A 251 -6.41 -12.51 22.43
CA TRP A 251 -4.96 -12.35 22.31
C TRP A 251 -4.45 -13.10 21.06
N SER A 252 -3.35 -12.61 20.51
CA SER A 252 -2.54 -13.33 19.52
C SER A 252 -1.12 -13.46 20.03
N ASP A 253 -0.46 -14.58 19.68
CA ASP A 253 0.94 -14.86 19.97
C ASP A 253 1.63 -15.30 18.71
N PHE A 254 2.54 -14.49 18.21
CA PHE A 254 3.27 -14.70 16.98
C PHE A 254 4.75 -14.93 17.26
N GLU A 255 5.32 -15.90 16.59
CA GLU A 255 6.75 -16.00 16.36
C GLU A 255 7.12 -15.06 15.21
N ILE A 256 8.19 -14.33 15.40
CA ILE A 256 8.70 -13.37 14.44
C ILE A 256 9.86 -14.02 13.69
N THR A 257 9.71 -14.17 12.37
CA THR A 257 10.81 -14.61 11.51
C THR A 257 11.05 -13.54 10.46
N SER A 258 12.29 -13.13 10.30
CA SER A 258 12.65 -12.02 9.43
C SER A 258 13.85 -12.37 8.55
N SER A 259 13.84 -11.86 7.32
CA SER A 259 14.94 -11.87 6.37
C SER A 259 15.02 -10.49 5.71
N ARG A 260 15.99 -10.25 4.84
CA ARG A 260 16.24 -8.94 4.21
C ARG A 260 15.01 -8.35 3.49
N ASP A 261 14.18 -9.18 2.92
CA ASP A 261 13.06 -8.86 2.03
C ASP A 261 11.71 -9.36 2.53
N ARG A 262 11.70 -10.05 3.68
CA ARG A 262 10.52 -10.77 4.15
C ARG A 262 10.42 -10.76 5.68
N VAL A 263 9.24 -10.45 6.18
CA VAL A 263 8.87 -10.67 7.59
C VAL A 263 7.68 -11.62 7.63
N SER A 264 7.78 -12.67 8.41
CA SER A 264 6.72 -13.65 8.63
C SER A 264 6.36 -13.70 10.11
N LEU A 265 5.09 -13.72 10.39
CA LEU A 265 4.51 -13.90 11.71
C LEU A 265 3.64 -15.15 11.68
N ALA A 266 3.98 -16.14 12.42
CA ALA A 266 3.22 -17.38 12.52
C ALA A 266 2.82 -17.63 13.97
N GLY A 267 1.54 -17.91 14.23
CA GLY A 267 1.11 -18.02 15.61
C GLY A 267 -0.29 -18.52 15.84
N ALA A 268 -0.78 -18.30 17.06
CA ALA A 268 -2.08 -18.75 17.51
C ALA A 268 -2.90 -17.62 18.10
N LEU A 269 -4.21 -17.79 18.08
CA LEU A 269 -5.19 -16.93 18.70
C LEU A 269 -5.75 -17.55 19.97
N THR A 270 -6.18 -16.70 20.92
CA THR A 270 -7.09 -17.09 21.99
C THR A 270 -8.35 -16.25 21.89
N ASN A 271 -9.45 -16.79 22.39
CA ASN A 271 -10.74 -16.16 22.37
C ASN A 271 -11.34 -16.11 23.77
N ASN A 272 -12.16 -15.10 24.03
CA ASN A 272 -12.96 -15.01 25.23
C ASN A 272 -14.00 -16.12 25.30
N ARG A 273 -14.54 -16.38 26.48
CA ARG A 273 -15.64 -17.31 26.64
C ARG A 273 -16.91 -16.82 25.91
N GLY A 274 -17.63 -17.74 25.27
CA GLY A 274 -18.79 -17.40 24.43
C GLY A 274 -18.40 -16.93 23.03
N MET A 275 -19.34 -16.39 22.26
CA MET A 275 -19.17 -15.92 20.88
C MET A 275 -18.75 -14.42 20.81
N GLY A 276 -17.89 -13.97 21.74
CA GLY A 276 -17.51 -12.57 21.86
C GLY A 276 -16.48 -12.07 20.84
N ASN A 277 -15.74 -12.98 20.22
CA ASN A 277 -14.70 -12.66 19.25
C ASN A 277 -15.05 -13.13 17.84
N TYR A 278 -14.70 -12.31 16.84
CA TYR A 278 -15.00 -12.61 15.44
C TYR A 278 -14.32 -13.90 14.95
N SER A 279 -13.09 -14.18 15.38
CA SER A 279 -12.40 -15.42 14.99
C SER A 279 -13.11 -16.70 15.42
N GLN A 280 -14.05 -16.62 16.38
CA GLN A 280 -14.83 -17.79 16.82
C GLN A 280 -15.87 -18.25 15.80
N ILE A 281 -16.22 -17.41 14.80
CA ILE A 281 -17.10 -17.82 13.71
C ILE A 281 -16.53 -18.98 12.91
N PHE A 282 -15.19 -19.16 12.95
CA PHE A 282 -14.48 -20.26 12.28
C PHE A 282 -14.41 -21.54 13.11
N THR A 283 -15.01 -21.57 14.30
CA THR A 283 -15.04 -22.77 15.14
C THR A 283 -15.72 -23.92 14.40
N GLY A 284 -14.99 -25.04 14.27
CA GLY A 284 -15.48 -26.22 13.52
C GLY A 284 -15.47 -26.08 12.00
N ALA A 285 -15.07 -24.91 11.47
CA ALA A 285 -14.93 -24.73 10.03
C ALA A 285 -13.71 -25.50 9.51
N ARG A 286 -13.80 -25.98 8.27
CA ARG A 286 -12.72 -26.59 7.52
C ARG A 286 -12.44 -25.76 6.29
N SER A 287 -11.19 -25.54 5.99
CA SER A 287 -10.77 -24.77 4.81
C SER A 287 -11.10 -25.48 3.49
N LEU A 288 -11.32 -24.68 2.48
CA LEU A 288 -11.50 -25.08 1.08
C LEU A 288 -10.57 -24.19 0.24
N GLY A 289 -9.92 -24.75 -0.77
CA GLY A 289 -9.13 -23.93 -1.71
C GLY A 289 -9.98 -22.90 -2.43
N SER A 290 -9.39 -21.78 -2.79
CA SER A 290 -10.06 -20.73 -3.54
C SER A 290 -9.37 -20.53 -4.90
N GLU A 291 -10.18 -20.48 -5.97
CA GLU A 291 -9.73 -20.25 -7.34
C GLU A 291 -10.03 -18.82 -7.80
N VAL A 292 -10.42 -17.94 -6.88
CA VAL A 292 -10.89 -16.58 -7.23
C VAL A 292 -9.83 -15.73 -7.94
N MET A 293 -8.55 -15.98 -7.69
CA MET A 293 -7.46 -15.26 -8.35
C MET A 293 -7.39 -15.52 -9.86
N SER A 294 -7.96 -16.65 -10.34
CA SER A 294 -7.96 -16.99 -11.77
C SER A 294 -8.88 -16.12 -12.62
N ILE A 295 -9.81 -15.39 -11.99
CA ILE A 295 -10.75 -14.51 -12.69
C ILE A 295 -10.54 -13.03 -12.38
N LEU A 296 -9.61 -12.71 -11.48
CA LEU A 296 -9.28 -11.34 -11.09
C LEU A 296 -8.12 -10.79 -11.92
N PRO A 297 -8.12 -9.52 -12.31
CA PRO A 297 -6.98 -8.92 -13.00
C PRO A 297 -5.73 -8.89 -12.12
N SER A 298 -4.56 -8.97 -12.75
CA SER A 298 -3.26 -8.99 -12.06
C SER A 298 -3.01 -7.78 -11.16
N ASN A 299 -3.58 -6.63 -11.52
CA ASN A 299 -3.47 -5.39 -10.77
C ASN A 299 -4.52 -5.25 -9.64
N THR A 300 -5.23 -6.32 -9.30
CA THR A 300 -6.13 -6.31 -8.13
C THR A 300 -5.39 -5.81 -6.90
N TYR A 301 -5.91 -4.75 -6.29
CA TYR A 301 -5.27 -4.10 -5.14
C TYR A 301 -5.42 -4.91 -3.86
N SER A 302 -6.63 -5.37 -3.57
CA SER A 302 -6.87 -6.19 -2.39
C SER A 302 -7.90 -7.28 -2.64
N LEU A 303 -7.68 -8.41 -1.99
CA LEU A 303 -8.56 -9.56 -2.04
C LEU A 303 -8.78 -10.10 -0.62
N PHE A 304 -10.02 -10.05 -0.16
CA PHE A 304 -10.49 -10.71 1.06
C PHE A 304 -11.27 -11.95 0.66
N THR A 305 -10.97 -13.11 1.22
CA THR A 305 -11.64 -14.36 0.89
C THR A 305 -12.03 -15.15 2.13
N LEU A 306 -13.29 -15.56 2.21
CA LEU A 306 -13.81 -16.58 3.13
C LEU A 306 -13.89 -17.90 2.36
N SER A 307 -13.11 -18.90 2.77
CA SER A 307 -12.90 -20.13 2.03
C SER A 307 -13.09 -21.34 2.94
N VAL A 308 -14.35 -21.71 3.17
CA VAL A 308 -14.74 -22.80 4.07
C VAL A 308 -15.61 -23.82 3.36
N LYS A 309 -15.51 -25.11 3.77
CA LYS A 309 -16.31 -26.19 3.18
C LYS A 309 -17.82 -25.97 3.32
N ASN A 310 -18.25 -25.31 4.37
CA ASN A 310 -19.66 -25.03 4.66
C ASN A 310 -19.85 -23.58 5.07
N LEU A 311 -20.21 -22.74 4.10
CA LEU A 311 -20.52 -21.32 4.33
C LEU A 311 -21.83 -21.12 5.15
N GLY A 312 -22.75 -22.11 5.10
CA GLY A 312 -23.95 -22.08 5.94
C GLY A 312 -23.59 -22.11 7.43
N THR A 313 -22.75 -23.06 7.85
CA THR A 313 -22.27 -23.12 9.25
C THR A 313 -21.49 -21.86 9.64
N LEU A 314 -20.65 -21.33 8.75
CA LEU A 314 -19.94 -20.07 9.00
C LEU A 314 -20.93 -18.92 9.21
N SER A 315 -21.96 -18.83 8.37
CA SER A 315 -23.03 -17.83 8.50
C SER A 315 -23.80 -17.99 9.80
N GLU A 316 -24.17 -19.19 10.20
CA GLU A 316 -24.84 -19.46 11.48
C GLU A 316 -23.99 -18.99 12.67
N ASN A 317 -22.70 -19.37 12.70
CA ASN A 317 -21.76 -18.91 13.72
C ASN A 317 -21.64 -17.37 13.74
N TYR A 318 -21.65 -16.73 12.56
CA TYR A 318 -21.69 -15.27 12.48
C TYR A 318 -23.00 -14.70 13.01
N GLY A 319 -24.13 -15.39 12.79
CA GLY A 319 -25.42 -15.05 13.40
C GLY A 319 -25.35 -15.09 14.93
N ASP A 320 -24.70 -16.09 15.50
CA ASP A 320 -24.51 -16.20 16.95
C ASP A 320 -23.60 -15.10 17.50
N TYR A 321 -22.53 -14.75 16.78
CA TYR A 321 -21.69 -13.60 17.08
C TYR A 321 -22.52 -12.30 17.07
N MET A 322 -23.39 -12.10 16.09
CA MET A 322 -24.27 -10.93 15.99
C MET A 322 -25.33 -10.90 17.11
N ARG A 323 -25.88 -12.06 17.52
CA ARG A 323 -26.79 -12.18 18.68
C ARG A 323 -26.06 -11.81 19.98
N PHE A 324 -24.87 -12.32 20.19
CA PHE A 324 -24.06 -11.97 21.36
C PHE A 324 -23.83 -10.46 21.46
N HIS A 325 -23.59 -9.78 20.34
CA HIS A 325 -23.40 -8.34 20.29
C HIS A 325 -24.71 -7.53 20.15
N ARG A 326 -25.88 -8.15 20.24
CA ARG A 326 -27.22 -7.52 20.11
C ARG A 326 -27.42 -6.78 18.79
N ARG A 327 -26.82 -7.28 17.71
CA ARG A 327 -26.89 -6.72 16.35
C ARG A 327 -27.61 -7.62 15.34
N TYR A 328 -28.15 -8.75 15.80
CA TYR A 328 -28.88 -9.71 14.98
C TYR A 328 -30.28 -9.20 14.62
N ASN A 329 -30.60 -9.29 13.31
CA ASN A 329 -31.94 -9.02 12.80
C ASN A 329 -32.48 -10.26 12.09
N GLU A 330 -33.51 -10.89 12.67
CA GLU A 330 -34.00 -12.18 12.22
C GLU A 330 -34.61 -12.15 10.81
N ASP A 331 -35.40 -11.10 10.49
CA ASP A 331 -36.05 -11.00 9.18
C ASP A 331 -35.03 -10.77 8.04
N SER A 332 -34.04 -9.92 8.27
CA SER A 332 -32.96 -9.71 7.31
C SER A 332 -32.12 -10.97 7.11
N TRP A 333 -31.88 -11.69 8.20
CA TRP A 333 -31.14 -12.95 8.19
C TRP A 333 -31.86 -14.03 7.39
N LYS A 334 -33.17 -14.26 7.65
CA LYS A 334 -33.98 -15.24 6.93
C LYS A 334 -34.00 -14.97 5.42
N ARG A 335 -34.19 -13.71 5.01
CA ARG A 335 -34.19 -13.35 3.60
C ARG A 335 -32.80 -13.57 2.94
N ALA A 336 -31.73 -13.16 3.62
CA ALA A 336 -30.39 -13.32 3.12
C ALA A 336 -29.98 -14.80 3.01
N THR A 337 -30.35 -15.63 4.00
CA THR A 337 -30.08 -17.07 3.99
C THR A 337 -30.85 -17.78 2.88
N ALA A 338 -32.12 -17.43 2.67
CA ALA A 338 -32.91 -18.00 1.56
C ALA A 338 -32.27 -17.68 0.20
N TRP A 339 -31.92 -16.42 -0.04
CA TRP A 339 -31.24 -16.02 -1.26
C TRP A 339 -29.90 -16.75 -1.45
N PHE A 340 -29.07 -16.82 -0.41
CA PHE A 340 -27.78 -17.48 -0.51
C PHE A 340 -27.89 -18.99 -0.74
N GLY A 341 -28.96 -19.61 -0.20
CA GLY A 341 -29.30 -21.01 -0.43
C GLY A 341 -29.57 -21.33 -1.91
N GLU A 342 -30.15 -20.39 -2.66
CA GLU A 342 -30.37 -20.51 -4.11
C GLU A 342 -29.04 -20.52 -4.88
N ILE A 343 -28.06 -19.70 -4.46
CA ILE A 343 -26.73 -19.65 -5.07
C ILE A 343 -25.91 -20.88 -4.69
N ASN A 344 -26.07 -21.39 -3.47
CA ASN A 344 -25.33 -22.50 -2.88
C ASN A 344 -23.79 -22.30 -2.97
N GLY A 345 -23.31 -21.10 -2.62
CA GLY A 345 -21.93 -20.71 -2.74
C GLY A 345 -20.97 -21.49 -1.84
N LYS A 346 -19.74 -21.69 -2.30
CA LYS A 346 -18.66 -22.37 -1.55
C LYS A 346 -17.65 -21.42 -0.96
N ASN A 347 -17.30 -20.36 -1.68
CA ASN A 347 -16.38 -19.31 -1.25
C ASN A 347 -17.02 -17.96 -1.50
N VAL A 348 -16.74 -17.00 -0.63
CA VAL A 348 -17.15 -15.60 -0.81
C VAL A 348 -15.92 -14.72 -0.73
N SER A 349 -15.69 -13.91 -1.75
CA SER A 349 -14.55 -13.01 -1.82
C SER A 349 -15.01 -11.58 -2.07
N LEU A 350 -14.25 -10.63 -1.57
CA LEU A 350 -14.37 -9.21 -1.85
C LEU A 350 -13.05 -8.72 -2.44
N ALA A 351 -13.09 -8.25 -3.66
CA ALA A 351 -11.92 -7.71 -4.34
C ALA A 351 -12.05 -6.19 -4.56
N ALA A 352 -10.95 -5.47 -4.44
CA ALA A 352 -10.82 -4.08 -4.85
C ALA A 352 -9.98 -4.04 -6.14
N ILE A 353 -10.61 -3.64 -7.23
CA ILE A 353 -10.02 -3.62 -8.56
C ILE A 353 -9.85 -2.17 -8.99
N PRO A 354 -8.64 -1.74 -9.38
CA PRO A 354 -8.44 -0.41 -9.96
C PRO A 354 -9.16 -0.31 -11.31
N TYR A 355 -10.03 0.67 -11.45
CA TYR A 355 -10.77 0.91 -12.67
C TYR A 355 -11.20 2.38 -12.77
N GLY A 356 -10.93 3.04 -13.91
CA GLY A 356 -11.30 4.44 -14.14
C GLY A 356 -10.75 5.42 -13.09
N GLY A 357 -9.50 5.22 -12.62
CA GLY A 357 -8.84 6.07 -11.62
C GLY A 357 -9.41 5.94 -10.20
N ARG A 358 -10.16 4.90 -9.91
CA ARG A 358 -10.71 4.59 -8.59
C ARG A 358 -10.70 3.08 -8.33
N PHE A 359 -10.98 2.67 -7.09
CA PHE A 359 -11.21 1.26 -6.79
C PHE A 359 -12.69 0.92 -6.94
N GLU A 360 -12.96 -0.09 -7.78
CA GLU A 360 -14.26 -0.75 -7.85
C GLU A 360 -14.24 -1.99 -6.96
N TYR A 361 -15.30 -2.15 -6.17
CA TYR A 361 -15.44 -3.28 -5.25
C TYR A 361 -16.40 -4.29 -5.83
N VAL A 362 -15.95 -5.55 -5.86
CA VAL A 362 -16.76 -6.67 -6.34
C VAL A 362 -16.81 -7.77 -5.30
N THR A 363 -18.01 -8.29 -5.07
CA THR A 363 -18.21 -9.53 -4.31
C THR A 363 -18.29 -10.68 -5.29
N ILE A 364 -17.52 -11.72 -5.05
CA ILE A 364 -17.41 -12.88 -5.93
C ILE A 364 -17.76 -14.11 -5.12
N ILE A 365 -18.74 -14.87 -5.58
CA ILE A 365 -19.22 -16.11 -4.95
C ILE A 365 -18.93 -17.25 -5.91
N ARG A 366 -18.14 -18.26 -5.46
CA ARG A 366 -17.91 -19.49 -6.20
C ARG A 366 -19.12 -20.41 -6.05
N LYS A 367 -19.72 -20.81 -7.17
CA LYS A 367 -20.83 -21.78 -7.21
C LYS A 367 -20.30 -23.22 -7.13
N PRO A 368 -21.07 -24.20 -6.66
CA PRO A 368 -20.67 -25.61 -6.70
C PRO A 368 -20.52 -26.09 -8.17
N GLU A 369 -19.52 -26.91 -8.38
CA GLU A 369 -19.37 -27.57 -9.70
C GLU A 369 -20.62 -28.37 -10.05
N LYS A 370 -21.21 -28.08 -11.21
CA LYS A 370 -22.26 -28.90 -11.77
C LYS A 370 -21.63 -30.20 -12.25
N ASN A 371 -22.02 -31.31 -11.63
CA ASN A 371 -21.67 -32.73 -11.89
C ASN A 371 -20.48 -33.03 -12.81
N PHE A 372 -19.58 -33.88 -12.33
CA PHE A 372 -18.41 -34.47 -13.02
C PHE A 372 -18.69 -34.93 -14.47
N VAL A 373 -19.90 -35.38 -14.80
CA VAL A 373 -20.33 -35.81 -16.12
C VAL A 373 -20.30 -34.68 -17.16
N SER A 374 -20.55 -33.41 -16.78
CA SER A 374 -20.53 -32.27 -17.71
C SER A 374 -19.11 -31.86 -18.08
N ARG A 375 -18.10 -32.19 -17.28
CA ARG A 375 -16.68 -31.92 -17.56
C ARG A 375 -16.13 -32.84 -18.66
N ILE A 376 -16.63 -34.08 -18.74
CA ILE A 376 -16.17 -35.11 -19.70
C ILE A 376 -16.80 -34.89 -21.09
N PHE A 377 -18.02 -34.38 -21.18
CA PHE A 377 -18.77 -34.27 -22.43
C PHE A 377 -18.79 -32.86 -23.05
N GLY A 378 -17.90 -31.95 -22.62
CA GLY A 378 -17.61 -30.70 -23.33
C GLY A 378 -18.85 -29.85 -23.64
N LYS A 379 -19.71 -29.55 -22.64
CA LYS A 379 -20.81 -28.61 -22.87
C LYS A 379 -20.25 -27.20 -23.11
N LYS A 380 -20.71 -26.59 -24.19
CA LYS A 380 -20.51 -25.16 -24.47
C LYS A 380 -20.81 -24.36 -23.21
N LYS A 381 -19.85 -23.52 -22.74
CA LYS A 381 -20.10 -22.59 -21.63
C LYS A 381 -21.37 -21.81 -21.95
N SER A 382 -22.32 -21.73 -21.01
CA SER A 382 -23.48 -20.88 -21.17
C SER A 382 -23.04 -19.41 -21.13
N GLU A 383 -23.68 -18.57 -21.95
CA GLU A 383 -23.42 -17.12 -21.85
C GLU A 383 -23.78 -16.63 -20.45
N PRO A 384 -22.92 -15.75 -19.86
CA PRO A 384 -23.21 -15.20 -18.53
C PRO A 384 -24.48 -14.35 -18.55
N VAL A 385 -25.30 -14.50 -17.52
CA VAL A 385 -26.49 -13.65 -17.30
C VAL A 385 -26.09 -12.42 -16.53
N VAL A 386 -26.43 -11.24 -17.01
CA VAL A 386 -26.19 -9.95 -16.34
C VAL A 386 -27.51 -9.29 -16.01
N GLY A 387 -27.62 -8.66 -14.83
CA GLY A 387 -28.81 -7.97 -14.41
C GLY A 387 -28.60 -7.01 -13.24
N MET A 388 -29.66 -6.28 -12.90
CA MET A 388 -29.68 -5.42 -11.71
C MET A 388 -29.69 -6.26 -10.43
N PHE A 389 -28.86 -5.93 -9.45
CA PHE A 389 -28.85 -6.61 -8.17
C PHE A 389 -29.81 -5.94 -7.18
N THR A 390 -30.80 -6.66 -6.73
CA THR A 390 -31.89 -6.14 -5.88
C THR A 390 -31.77 -6.54 -4.40
N GLN A 391 -30.94 -7.54 -4.08
CA GLN A 391 -30.79 -8.12 -2.72
C GLN A 391 -29.71 -7.39 -1.91
N LYS A 392 -29.77 -6.06 -1.89
CA LYS A 392 -28.77 -5.21 -1.22
C LYS A 392 -28.60 -5.54 0.26
N GLY A 393 -27.36 -5.65 0.70
CA GLY A 393 -26.98 -5.91 2.09
C GLY A 393 -27.05 -7.37 2.52
N TYR A 394 -27.42 -8.31 1.64
CA TYR A 394 -27.53 -9.73 2.04
C TYR A 394 -26.16 -10.35 2.30
N VAL A 395 -25.17 -10.06 1.47
CA VAL A 395 -23.79 -10.55 1.67
C VAL A 395 -23.22 -10.03 2.99
N LYS A 396 -23.38 -8.74 3.25
CA LYS A 396 -23.00 -8.12 4.53
C LYS A 396 -23.68 -8.77 5.73
N THR A 397 -24.97 -9.07 5.62
CA THR A 397 -25.74 -9.70 6.69
C THR A 397 -25.16 -11.07 7.06
N LEU A 398 -24.76 -11.87 6.06
CA LEU A 398 -24.30 -13.25 6.28
C LEU A 398 -22.80 -13.36 6.60
N PHE A 399 -21.96 -12.45 6.09
CA PHE A 399 -20.50 -12.62 6.10
C PHE A 399 -19.73 -11.43 6.68
N GLY A 400 -20.40 -10.34 7.01
CA GLY A 400 -19.80 -9.25 7.80
C GLY A 400 -19.74 -7.89 7.13
N GLU A 401 -19.45 -6.90 7.96
CA GLU A 401 -19.45 -5.48 7.61
C GLU A 401 -18.48 -5.10 6.48
N LEU A 402 -17.42 -5.87 6.27
CA LEU A 402 -16.44 -5.62 5.21
C LEU A 402 -17.09 -5.61 3.82
N PHE A 403 -18.13 -6.43 3.61
CA PHE A 403 -18.84 -6.47 2.33
C PHE A 403 -19.73 -5.25 2.06
N SER A 404 -19.93 -4.36 3.04
CA SER A 404 -20.72 -3.14 2.88
C SER A 404 -20.12 -2.10 1.94
N VAL A 405 -18.89 -2.29 1.50
CA VAL A 405 -18.20 -1.37 0.56
C VAL A 405 -18.58 -1.61 -0.90
N ASN A 406 -19.09 -2.81 -1.21
CA ASN A 406 -19.61 -3.13 -2.54
C ASN A 406 -20.87 -2.28 -2.83
N PRO A 407 -20.95 -1.59 -3.99
CA PRO A 407 -22.13 -0.79 -4.34
C PRO A 407 -23.38 -1.63 -4.60
N GLU A 408 -23.21 -2.93 -4.91
CA GLU A 408 -24.30 -3.89 -5.15
C GLU A 408 -25.34 -3.36 -6.16
N GLU A 409 -24.87 -2.85 -7.30
CA GLU A 409 -25.74 -2.29 -8.35
C GLU A 409 -26.17 -3.34 -9.36
N SER A 410 -25.22 -4.15 -9.84
CA SER A 410 -25.40 -5.15 -10.88
C SER A 410 -24.77 -6.48 -10.49
N PHE A 411 -25.18 -7.54 -11.16
CA PHE A 411 -24.58 -8.86 -11.01
C PHE A 411 -24.30 -9.51 -12.37
N MET A 412 -23.35 -10.42 -12.38
CA MET A 412 -23.09 -11.38 -13.44
C MET A 412 -23.14 -12.79 -12.87
N GLU A 413 -23.91 -13.66 -13.49
CA GLU A 413 -24.00 -15.08 -13.15
C GLU A 413 -23.53 -15.95 -14.29
N SER A 414 -22.55 -16.80 -14.03
CA SER A 414 -22.06 -17.85 -14.92
C SER A 414 -22.27 -19.23 -14.30
N ASP A 415 -21.84 -20.28 -14.98
CA ASP A 415 -21.89 -21.65 -14.44
C ASP A 415 -21.10 -21.81 -13.14
N GLU A 416 -20.01 -21.04 -12.99
CA GLU A 416 -19.04 -21.18 -11.90
C GLU A 416 -19.06 -20.02 -10.91
N TRP A 417 -19.48 -18.82 -11.32
CA TRP A 417 -19.33 -17.61 -10.57
C TRP A 417 -20.64 -16.80 -10.50
N PHE A 418 -20.86 -16.20 -9.33
CA PHE A 418 -21.85 -15.16 -9.14
C PHE A 418 -21.10 -13.91 -8.64
N ILE A 419 -21.09 -12.86 -9.45
CA ILE A 419 -20.29 -11.65 -9.21
C ILE A 419 -21.21 -10.46 -9.04
N ILE A 420 -21.03 -9.66 -7.99
CA ILE A 420 -21.84 -8.49 -7.65
C ILE A 420 -20.93 -7.27 -7.61
N GLY A 421 -21.33 -6.16 -8.22
CA GLY A 421 -20.53 -4.93 -8.22
C GLY A 421 -21.26 -3.73 -8.82
N GLY A 422 -20.51 -2.69 -9.14
CA GLY A 422 -20.98 -1.58 -9.96
C GLY A 422 -21.22 -2.00 -11.41
N GLU A 423 -22.07 -1.30 -12.13
CA GLU A 423 -22.45 -1.64 -13.49
C GLU A 423 -21.24 -1.75 -14.44
N ASN A 424 -20.33 -0.78 -14.39
CA ASN A 424 -19.16 -0.73 -15.27
C ASN A 424 -18.22 -1.93 -15.08
N ILE A 425 -17.90 -2.28 -13.84
CA ILE A 425 -16.98 -3.38 -13.56
C ILE A 425 -17.61 -4.75 -13.89
N ILE A 426 -18.91 -4.91 -13.71
CA ILE A 426 -19.65 -6.12 -14.08
C ILE A 426 -19.62 -6.30 -15.61
N GLU A 427 -19.74 -5.22 -16.37
CA GLU A 427 -19.63 -5.27 -17.83
C GLU A 427 -18.23 -5.71 -18.30
N GLU A 428 -17.16 -5.31 -17.60
CA GLU A 428 -15.80 -5.77 -17.90
C GLU A 428 -15.63 -7.28 -17.63
N PHE A 429 -16.22 -7.81 -16.56
CA PHE A 429 -16.28 -9.26 -16.34
C PHE A 429 -17.04 -9.97 -17.46
N ARG A 430 -18.16 -9.42 -17.91
CA ARG A 430 -18.95 -9.98 -19.02
C ARG A 430 -18.16 -10.05 -20.32
N LYS A 431 -17.37 -9.03 -20.63
CA LYS A 431 -16.52 -8.96 -21.83
C LYS A 431 -15.29 -9.90 -21.74
N GLY A 432 -15.00 -10.50 -20.58
CA GLY A 432 -13.77 -11.28 -20.38
C GLY A 432 -12.50 -10.42 -20.40
N SER A 433 -12.63 -9.11 -20.07
CA SER A 433 -11.50 -8.18 -20.08
C SER A 433 -10.37 -8.61 -19.13
N PHE A 434 -10.67 -9.41 -18.12
CA PHE A 434 -9.72 -9.86 -17.09
C PHE A 434 -9.11 -11.25 -17.34
N ASP A 435 -9.46 -11.92 -18.45
CA ASP A 435 -9.08 -13.31 -18.70
C ASP A 435 -7.63 -13.49 -19.21
N ARG A 436 -6.97 -12.43 -19.63
CA ARG A 436 -5.65 -12.53 -20.30
C ARG A 436 -4.43 -12.52 -19.40
N PHE A 437 -4.51 -11.87 -18.25
CA PHE A 437 -3.46 -11.88 -17.23
C PHE A 437 -4.08 -11.71 -15.86
N THR A 438 -4.20 -12.82 -15.19
CA THR A 438 -4.91 -12.90 -13.93
C THR A 438 -4.01 -12.65 -12.73
N MET A 439 -4.62 -12.40 -11.57
CA MET A 439 -3.90 -12.31 -10.31
C MET A 439 -3.17 -13.63 -9.99
N GLU A 440 -3.74 -14.77 -10.39
CA GLU A 440 -3.09 -16.07 -10.22
C GLU A 440 -1.80 -16.19 -11.03
N GLU A 441 -1.83 -15.76 -12.30
CA GLU A 441 -0.63 -15.73 -13.15
C GLU A 441 0.42 -14.77 -12.59
N TYR A 442 0.03 -13.58 -12.11
CA TYR A 442 0.93 -12.64 -11.45
C TYR A 442 1.58 -13.27 -10.21
N VAL A 443 0.78 -13.81 -9.31
CA VAL A 443 1.26 -14.45 -8.07
C VAL A 443 2.15 -15.64 -8.38
N SER A 444 1.84 -16.42 -9.43
CA SER A 444 2.62 -17.60 -9.84
C SER A 444 4.08 -17.29 -10.20
N GLN A 445 4.35 -16.04 -10.55
CA GLN A 445 5.68 -15.53 -10.89
C GLN A 445 6.42 -14.91 -9.69
N THR A 446 5.79 -14.91 -8.51
CA THR A 446 6.33 -14.38 -7.26
C THR A 446 6.63 -15.50 -6.27
N GLU A 447 7.42 -15.18 -5.23
CA GLU A 447 7.63 -16.08 -4.09
C GLU A 447 6.34 -16.37 -3.31
N MET A 448 5.32 -15.53 -3.47
CA MET A 448 4.00 -15.73 -2.88
C MET A 448 3.25 -16.94 -3.44
N LYS A 449 3.66 -17.47 -4.60
CA LYS A 449 3.07 -18.67 -5.21
C LYS A 449 2.95 -19.81 -4.20
N LYS A 450 4.02 -20.11 -3.47
CA LYS A 450 4.05 -21.20 -2.50
C LYS A 450 3.02 -21.01 -1.40
N ILE A 451 2.89 -19.77 -0.89
CA ILE A 451 1.98 -19.45 0.21
C ILE A 451 0.52 -19.46 -0.24
N LEU A 452 0.24 -18.83 -1.38
CA LEU A 452 -1.14 -18.66 -1.86
C LEU A 452 -1.69 -19.87 -2.61
N SER A 453 -0.84 -20.75 -3.18
CA SER A 453 -1.28 -21.94 -3.92
C SER A 453 -1.34 -23.21 -3.09
N GLU A 454 -0.46 -23.37 -2.08
CA GLU A 454 -0.34 -24.58 -1.29
C GLU A 454 -1.19 -24.56 -0.01
N GLU A 455 -1.51 -23.37 0.52
CA GLU A 455 -2.18 -23.24 1.80
C GLU A 455 -3.69 -23.01 1.65
N ARG A 456 -4.46 -23.81 2.39
CA ARG A 456 -5.91 -23.68 2.49
C ARG A 456 -6.26 -22.86 3.73
N SER A 457 -6.49 -21.58 3.55
CA SER A 457 -6.93 -20.69 4.63
C SER A 457 -8.44 -20.69 4.79
N LEU A 458 -8.93 -20.52 6.01
CA LEU A 458 -10.35 -20.26 6.32
C LEU A 458 -10.75 -18.84 5.89
N LEU A 459 -9.85 -17.91 6.13
CA LEU A 459 -9.93 -16.51 5.73
C LEU A 459 -8.55 -16.12 5.22
N SER A 460 -8.50 -15.42 4.11
CA SER A 460 -7.28 -14.80 3.61
C SER A 460 -7.51 -13.36 3.20
N ILE A 461 -6.47 -12.56 3.35
CA ILE A 461 -6.41 -11.18 2.88
C ILE A 461 -5.09 -11.02 2.17
N VAL A 462 -5.16 -10.58 0.93
CA VAL A 462 -4.00 -10.26 0.11
C VAL A 462 -4.09 -8.78 -0.27
N ILE A 463 -3.01 -8.04 -0.11
CA ILE A 463 -2.91 -6.64 -0.56
C ILE A 463 -1.70 -6.52 -1.46
N ASN A 464 -1.92 -6.06 -2.67
CA ASN A 464 -0.87 -5.71 -3.61
C ASN A 464 -0.52 -4.23 -3.42
N GLY A 465 0.56 -3.97 -2.69
CA GLY A 465 0.99 -2.60 -2.35
C GLY A 465 1.89 -1.96 -3.40
N SER A 466 2.32 -2.74 -4.42
CA SER A 466 3.34 -2.28 -5.38
C SER A 466 2.89 -1.09 -6.23
N GLU A 467 1.60 -1.01 -6.55
CA GLU A 467 1.08 0.02 -7.44
C GLU A 467 0.37 1.15 -6.71
N TYR A 468 -0.04 0.92 -5.44
CA TYR A 468 -0.84 1.88 -4.67
C TYR A 468 -0.32 2.09 -3.24
N PRO A 469 0.97 2.42 -3.06
CA PRO A 469 1.53 2.62 -1.72
C PRO A 469 0.80 3.72 -0.94
N ASP A 470 0.37 4.77 -1.60
CA ASP A 470 -0.36 5.88 -0.99
C ASP A 470 -1.72 5.49 -0.42
N SER A 471 -2.34 4.44 -0.98
CA SER A 471 -3.63 3.94 -0.48
C SER A 471 -3.50 3.31 0.90
N LEU A 472 -2.38 2.67 1.22
CA LEU A 472 -2.08 2.14 2.55
C LEU A 472 -1.91 3.27 3.57
N ILE A 473 -1.28 4.36 3.16
CA ILE A 473 -0.95 5.50 4.01
C ILE A 473 -2.16 6.41 4.24
N SER A 474 -3.05 6.51 3.26
CA SER A 474 -4.22 7.40 3.30
C SER A 474 -5.19 7.11 4.45
N GLY A 475 -5.20 5.88 4.94
CA GLY A 475 -6.01 5.47 6.10
C GLY A 475 -5.50 5.99 7.44
N LEU A 476 -4.29 6.52 7.51
CA LEU A 476 -3.71 7.08 8.72
C LEU A 476 -4.03 8.56 8.87
N ARG A 477 -4.11 9.03 10.11
CA ARG A 477 -4.16 10.46 10.39
C ARG A 477 -2.90 11.15 9.89
N ARG A 478 -3.05 12.40 9.49
CA ARG A 478 -2.00 13.20 8.86
C ARG A 478 -0.68 13.22 9.65
N GLU A 479 -0.77 13.36 10.97
CA GLU A 479 0.37 13.40 11.88
C GLU A 479 1.24 12.12 11.89
N HIS A 480 0.68 11.00 11.42
CA HIS A 480 1.36 9.69 11.40
C HIS A 480 1.87 9.28 10.01
N ARG A 481 1.58 10.07 8.96
CA ARG A 481 1.94 9.73 7.58
C ARG A 481 3.40 9.97 7.24
N ALA A 482 3.98 11.05 7.76
CA ALA A 482 5.31 11.52 7.34
C ALA A 482 6.42 10.47 7.50
N GLY A 483 6.42 9.73 8.62
CA GLY A 483 7.43 8.70 8.86
C GLY A 483 7.30 7.49 7.93
N ILE A 484 6.06 7.18 7.48
CA ILE A 484 5.80 6.08 6.55
C ILE A 484 6.10 6.49 5.11
N GLU A 485 5.79 7.73 4.73
CA GLU A 485 6.10 8.28 3.42
C GLU A 485 7.60 8.25 3.13
N GLU A 486 8.44 8.54 4.15
CA GLU A 486 9.89 8.46 4.04
C GLU A 486 10.36 7.03 3.77
N ILE A 487 9.80 6.05 4.49
CA ILE A 487 10.14 4.63 4.35
C ILE A 487 9.65 4.08 3.01
N ASN A 488 8.48 4.51 2.57
CA ASN A 488 7.88 4.01 1.34
C ASN A 488 8.62 4.51 0.07
N ARG A 489 9.37 5.61 0.15
CA ARG A 489 10.23 6.07 -0.95
C ARG A 489 11.39 5.13 -1.24
N ASP A 490 11.93 4.52 -0.20
CA ASP A 490 13.15 3.70 -0.31
C ASP A 490 12.85 2.21 -0.49
N LYS A 491 11.61 1.77 -0.22
CA LYS A 491 11.22 0.36 -0.25
C LYS A 491 9.88 0.12 -0.93
N ASN A 492 9.94 -0.64 -1.99
CA ASN A 492 8.77 -1.11 -2.70
C ASN A 492 8.06 -2.20 -1.90
N LEU A 493 7.06 -1.83 -1.07
CA LEU A 493 6.12 -2.80 -0.52
C LEU A 493 5.40 -3.49 -1.67
N ARG A 494 5.64 -4.79 -1.84
CA ARG A 494 5.05 -5.55 -2.95
C ARG A 494 3.75 -6.19 -2.55
N MET A 495 3.74 -6.99 -1.50
CA MET A 495 2.55 -7.74 -1.13
C MET A 495 2.46 -7.96 0.38
N LEU A 496 1.25 -7.83 0.89
CA LEU A 496 0.88 -8.20 2.26
C LEU A 496 -0.08 -9.38 2.20
N TYR A 497 0.16 -10.37 3.04
CA TYR A 497 -0.70 -11.52 3.20
C TYR A 497 -1.08 -11.70 4.68
N PHE A 498 -2.33 -12.05 4.93
CA PHE A 498 -2.83 -12.49 6.22
C PHE A 498 -3.76 -13.68 6.02
N GLY A 499 -3.54 -14.77 6.76
CA GLY A 499 -4.36 -15.96 6.68
C GLY A 499 -4.72 -16.53 8.04
N LEU A 500 -5.94 -17.02 8.17
CA LEU A 500 -6.41 -17.88 9.26
C LEU A 500 -6.48 -19.32 8.77
N PHE A 501 -5.92 -20.25 9.53
CA PHE A 501 -5.85 -21.65 9.16
C PHE A 501 -6.51 -22.55 10.21
N ASP A 502 -7.09 -23.64 9.73
CA ASP A 502 -7.59 -24.73 10.54
C ASP A 502 -6.45 -25.70 10.86
N ASN A 503 -5.88 -25.60 12.03
CA ASN A 503 -4.85 -26.52 12.51
C ASN A 503 -5.44 -27.50 13.51
N ILE A 504 -5.37 -28.81 13.21
CA ILE A 504 -5.98 -29.88 14.01
C ILE A 504 -5.43 -29.89 15.44
N ASP A 505 -4.12 -29.64 15.60
CA ASP A 505 -3.43 -29.74 16.89
C ASP A 505 -3.42 -28.43 17.68
N LYS A 506 -3.44 -27.28 16.98
CA LYS A 506 -3.23 -25.95 17.56
C LYS A 506 -4.49 -25.05 17.56
N GLY A 507 -5.57 -25.52 16.94
CA GLY A 507 -6.78 -24.72 16.73
C GLY A 507 -6.60 -23.74 15.56
N ILE A 508 -7.19 -22.53 15.68
CA ILE A 508 -7.05 -21.50 14.64
C ILE A 508 -5.66 -20.89 14.75
N THR A 509 -4.87 -21.01 13.70
CA THR A 509 -3.56 -20.38 13.57
C THR A 509 -3.61 -19.23 12.58
N VAL A 510 -2.66 -18.31 12.70
CA VAL A 510 -2.54 -17.11 11.87
C VAL A 510 -1.17 -17.10 11.23
N GLU A 511 -1.13 -16.78 9.96
CA GLU A 511 0.10 -16.37 9.29
C GLU A 511 -0.06 -14.98 8.69
N SER A 512 0.99 -14.21 8.78
CA SER A 512 1.10 -12.91 8.14
C SER A 512 2.46 -12.79 7.48
N LEU A 513 2.47 -12.38 6.23
CA LEU A 513 3.67 -12.23 5.45
C LEU A 513 3.73 -10.84 4.83
N TYR A 514 4.85 -10.20 5.04
CA TYR A 514 5.26 -9.00 4.33
C TYR A 514 6.37 -9.37 3.34
N TYR A 515 6.21 -8.95 2.11
CA TYR A 515 7.19 -9.18 1.06
C TYR A 515 7.56 -7.85 0.40
N ALA A 516 8.85 -7.50 0.46
CA ALA A 516 9.40 -6.32 -0.19
C ALA A 516 10.53 -6.77 -1.10
N ASP A 517 10.32 -6.87 -2.39
CA ASP A 517 11.38 -7.28 -3.29
C ASP A 517 11.55 -6.42 -4.51
N SER A 518 12.75 -6.56 -5.00
CA SER A 518 13.23 -6.34 -6.33
C SER A 518 12.72 -7.39 -7.32
N ILE A 519 11.43 -7.54 -7.57
CA ILE A 519 11.02 -8.07 -8.85
C ILE A 519 11.33 -6.95 -9.85
N ALA A 520 12.62 -6.75 -10.05
CA ALA A 520 13.11 -5.90 -11.11
C ALA A 520 12.54 -6.45 -12.41
N ASN A 521 11.76 -5.63 -13.08
CA ASN A 521 11.41 -5.79 -14.50
C ASN A 521 10.45 -6.91 -14.89
N MET A 522 9.39 -7.17 -14.11
CA MET A 522 8.26 -7.82 -14.75
C MET A 522 7.52 -6.79 -15.63
N PRO A 523 7.44 -6.99 -16.95
CA PRO A 523 6.61 -6.13 -17.77
C PRO A 523 5.17 -6.32 -17.28
N THR A 524 4.53 -5.23 -16.86
CA THR A 524 3.10 -5.24 -16.60
C THR A 524 2.39 -5.56 -17.92
N PRO A 525 1.67 -6.67 -18.02
CA PRO A 525 1.02 -7.02 -19.28
C PRO A 525 -0.08 -6.02 -19.56
N VAL A 526 0.02 -5.40 -20.71
CA VAL A 526 -0.97 -4.45 -21.18
C VAL A 526 -2.11 -5.21 -21.81
N LYS A 527 -3.31 -5.05 -21.26
CA LYS A 527 -4.52 -5.51 -21.94
C LYS A 527 -4.84 -4.57 -23.10
N ARG A 528 -5.11 -5.17 -24.24
CA ARG A 528 -5.61 -4.45 -25.42
C ARG A 528 -7.06 -4.84 -25.64
N ASP A 529 -7.87 -3.90 -26.11
CA ASP A 529 -9.20 -4.21 -26.59
C ASP A 529 -9.13 -5.17 -27.80
N PRO A 530 -10.24 -5.75 -28.22
CA PRO A 530 -10.27 -6.65 -29.39
C PRO A 530 -9.76 -6.01 -30.68
N GLU A 531 -9.73 -4.68 -30.77
CA GLU A 531 -9.25 -3.91 -31.90
C GLU A 531 -7.77 -3.50 -31.78
N GLY A 532 -7.11 -3.84 -30.64
CA GLY A 532 -5.70 -3.58 -30.39
C GLY A 532 -5.39 -2.29 -29.62
N GLY A 533 -6.40 -1.54 -29.17
CA GLY A 533 -6.26 -0.37 -28.31
C GLY A 533 -5.85 -0.74 -26.89
N VAL A 534 -5.30 0.23 -26.16
CA VAL A 534 -4.96 0.11 -24.74
C VAL A 534 -6.13 0.63 -23.90
N LEU A 535 -6.56 -0.15 -22.91
CA LEU A 535 -7.61 0.32 -22.00
C LEU A 535 -7.07 1.49 -21.17
N GLY A 536 -7.81 2.59 -21.12
CA GLY A 536 -7.34 3.84 -20.54
C GLY A 536 -6.89 3.74 -19.08
N TRP A 537 -7.55 2.90 -18.28
CA TRP A 537 -7.16 2.69 -16.89
C TRP A 537 -5.83 1.91 -16.75
N GLU A 538 -5.51 1.00 -17.67
CA GLU A 538 -4.22 0.30 -17.70
C GLU A 538 -3.10 1.27 -18.07
N LEU A 539 -3.35 2.17 -19.01
CA LEU A 539 -2.40 3.19 -19.39
C LEU A 539 -2.11 4.15 -18.22
N ASP A 540 -3.14 4.56 -17.48
CA ASP A 540 -3.01 5.43 -16.30
C ASP A 540 -2.19 4.78 -15.17
N THR A 541 -2.24 3.46 -15.03
CA THR A 541 -1.46 2.73 -14.02
C THR A 541 0.00 2.46 -14.42
N ILE A 542 0.28 2.41 -15.72
CA ILE A 542 1.61 2.09 -16.24
C ILE A 542 2.48 3.33 -16.43
N VAL A 543 1.88 4.45 -16.82
CA VAL A 543 2.59 5.71 -17.00
C VAL A 543 2.98 6.28 -15.65
N ARG A 544 4.27 6.55 -15.44
CA ARG A 544 4.74 7.22 -14.21
C ARG A 544 4.34 8.68 -14.26
N ILE A 545 3.42 9.05 -13.38
CA ILE A 545 2.96 10.42 -13.22
C ILE A 545 3.86 11.11 -12.17
N PRO A 546 4.55 12.20 -12.52
CA PRO A 546 5.33 12.96 -11.54
C PRO A 546 4.45 13.50 -10.40
N THR A 547 4.90 13.36 -9.17
CA THR A 547 4.13 13.77 -7.97
C THR A 547 4.59 15.10 -7.37
N GLY A 548 5.62 15.73 -7.93
CA GLY A 548 6.23 16.95 -7.40
C GLY A 548 7.18 16.70 -6.21
N PRO A 549 7.68 17.74 -5.52
CA PRO A 549 7.39 19.16 -5.77
C PRO A 549 7.80 19.60 -7.17
N PHE A 550 6.94 20.37 -7.84
CA PHE A 550 7.20 20.92 -9.17
C PHE A 550 7.94 22.26 -9.03
N GLU A 551 9.12 22.34 -9.64
CA GLU A 551 9.93 23.54 -9.62
C GLU A 551 9.39 24.58 -10.62
N LEU A 552 9.20 25.80 -10.17
CA LEU A 552 8.66 26.91 -10.90
C LEU A 552 9.56 28.13 -10.70
N VAL A 553 9.52 29.08 -11.64
CA VAL A 553 10.28 30.32 -11.57
C VAL A 553 9.38 31.49 -11.23
N ASN A 554 9.76 32.25 -10.23
CA ASN A 554 9.13 33.53 -9.93
C ASN A 554 9.52 34.53 -11.03
N TYR A 555 8.59 34.89 -11.89
CA TYR A 555 8.85 35.78 -13.03
C TYR A 555 9.28 37.21 -12.62
N THR A 556 9.11 37.61 -11.35
CA THR A 556 9.50 38.93 -10.85
C THR A 556 10.93 38.92 -10.29
N THR A 557 11.30 37.88 -9.55
CA THR A 557 12.62 37.80 -8.86
C THR A 557 13.62 36.84 -9.53
N GLY A 558 13.14 35.94 -10.40
CA GLY A 558 13.93 34.85 -10.98
C GLY A 558 14.23 33.72 -10.00
N GLU A 559 13.75 33.77 -8.77
CA GLU A 559 13.96 32.74 -7.76
C GLU A 559 13.06 31.51 -7.99
N LYS A 560 13.49 30.36 -7.47
CA LYS A 560 12.71 29.12 -7.51
C LYS A 560 11.55 29.16 -6.53
N GLU A 561 10.42 28.66 -6.96
CA GLU A 561 9.21 28.41 -6.17
C GLU A 561 8.73 26.98 -6.44
N TYR A 562 7.94 26.43 -5.56
CA TYR A 562 7.54 25.04 -5.66
C TYR A 562 6.04 24.89 -5.51
N LEU A 563 5.42 24.17 -6.46
CA LEU A 563 4.06 23.68 -6.31
C LEU A 563 4.10 22.21 -5.88
N THR A 564 3.51 21.90 -4.74
CA THR A 564 3.44 20.53 -4.21
C THR A 564 1.98 20.12 -4.10
N GLN A 565 1.64 18.98 -4.64
CA GLN A 565 0.33 18.37 -4.36
C GLN A 565 0.42 17.49 -3.13
N LEU A 566 -0.43 17.77 -2.14
CA LEU A 566 -0.52 17.02 -0.90
C LEU A 566 -1.40 15.76 -1.10
N ASN A 567 -1.26 14.78 -0.22
CA ASN A 567 -2.00 13.50 -0.31
C ASN A 567 -3.54 13.62 -0.31
N ASN A 568 -4.07 14.77 0.10
CA ASN A 568 -5.50 15.10 0.01
C ASN A 568 -5.87 15.85 -1.28
N ASN A 569 -4.99 15.84 -2.26
CA ASN A 569 -5.04 16.62 -3.51
C ASN A 569 -5.00 18.14 -3.34
N TRP A 570 -4.74 18.66 -2.15
CA TRP A 570 -4.53 20.08 -1.98
C TRP A 570 -3.23 20.50 -2.65
N LEU A 571 -3.25 21.66 -3.29
CA LEU A 571 -2.05 22.29 -3.80
C LEU A 571 -1.47 23.21 -2.73
N ARG A 572 -0.17 23.08 -2.49
CA ARG A 572 0.62 23.98 -1.65
C ARG A 572 1.67 24.66 -2.51
N PHE A 573 1.65 25.96 -2.53
CA PHE A 573 2.67 26.77 -3.19
C PHE A 573 3.62 27.36 -2.15
N SER A 574 4.92 27.26 -2.37
CA SER A 574 5.95 27.70 -1.43
C SER A 574 7.12 28.35 -2.16
N ASP A 575 7.84 29.21 -1.42
CA ASP A 575 9.10 29.80 -1.90
C ASP A 575 10.26 28.79 -1.83
N LYS A 576 11.47 29.25 -2.21
CA LYS A 576 12.71 28.46 -2.21
C LYS A 576 13.08 27.89 -0.82
N ASP A 577 12.66 28.52 0.24
CA ASP A 577 12.92 28.13 1.64
C ASP A 577 11.78 27.26 2.21
N ASN A 578 10.89 26.74 1.33
CA ASN A 578 9.72 25.93 1.67
C ASN A 578 8.69 26.64 2.56
N LYS A 579 8.71 27.96 2.61
CA LYS A 579 7.70 28.75 3.30
C LYS A 579 6.44 28.80 2.44
N GLY A 580 5.30 28.36 2.99
CA GLY A 580 4.02 28.37 2.29
C GLY A 580 3.56 29.77 1.94
N LEU A 581 3.25 29.98 0.68
CA LEU A 581 2.68 31.25 0.17
C LEU A 581 1.15 31.15 0.12
N TRP A 582 0.63 30.03 -0.35
CA TRP A 582 -0.81 29.71 -0.32
C TRP A 582 -1.05 28.20 -0.40
N SER A 583 -2.29 27.79 -0.08
CA SER A 583 -2.76 26.42 -0.29
C SER A 583 -4.22 26.47 -0.77
N ALA A 584 -4.54 25.60 -1.74
CA ALA A 584 -5.87 25.53 -2.34
C ALA A 584 -6.35 24.07 -2.42
N PRO A 585 -7.66 23.81 -2.17
CA PRO A 585 -8.22 22.47 -2.29
C PRO A 585 -8.40 22.09 -3.76
N PHE A 586 -7.92 20.91 -4.13
CA PHE A 586 -8.23 20.25 -5.40
C PHE A 586 -8.89 18.89 -5.13
N SER A 587 -9.68 18.42 -6.09
CA SER A 587 -10.44 17.18 -5.94
C SER A 587 -9.75 15.98 -6.57
N GLU A 588 -8.78 16.22 -7.46
CA GLU A 588 -8.14 15.19 -8.29
C GLU A 588 -6.62 15.34 -8.30
N PRO A 589 -5.87 14.25 -8.53
CA PRO A 589 -4.44 14.33 -8.68
C PRO A 589 -4.05 15.03 -10.00
N ILE A 590 -2.90 15.69 -9.97
CA ILE A 590 -2.24 16.21 -11.17
C ILE A 590 -1.77 14.99 -12.01
N LYS A 591 -2.02 15.04 -13.31
CA LYS A 591 -1.69 13.97 -14.28
C LYS A 591 -0.34 14.20 -14.98
N GLY A 592 0.66 14.66 -14.28
CA GLY A 592 1.99 14.81 -14.87
C GLY A 592 2.72 16.04 -14.39
N PHE A 593 3.02 16.94 -15.31
CA PHE A 593 3.86 18.09 -15.09
C PHE A 593 3.06 19.33 -14.73
N VAL A 594 3.73 20.28 -14.09
CA VAL A 594 3.26 21.64 -13.96
C VAL A 594 4.20 22.51 -14.81
N GLU A 595 3.67 23.03 -15.88
CA GLU A 595 4.41 23.89 -16.81
C GLU A 595 4.09 25.36 -16.54
N GLN A 596 4.96 26.27 -16.97
CA GLN A 596 4.71 27.71 -16.89
C GLN A 596 4.53 28.30 -18.28
N ILE A 597 3.47 29.06 -18.48
CA ILE A 597 3.22 29.76 -19.73
C ILE A 597 2.91 31.24 -19.48
N ASP A 598 3.31 32.13 -20.40
CA ASP A 598 2.83 33.50 -20.45
C ASP A 598 1.52 33.56 -21.25
N PHE A 599 0.42 33.30 -20.58
CA PHE A 599 -0.89 33.23 -21.22
C PHE A 599 -1.35 34.59 -21.79
N TYR A 600 -0.98 35.67 -21.13
CA TYR A 600 -1.40 37.00 -21.49
C TYR A 600 -0.37 37.78 -22.36
N ASP A 601 0.76 37.15 -22.71
CA ASP A 601 1.85 37.75 -23.47
C ASP A 601 2.37 39.06 -22.82
N ASN A 602 2.51 39.06 -21.49
CA ASN A 602 2.88 40.21 -20.68
C ASN A 602 4.06 39.99 -19.72
N GLY A 603 4.77 38.88 -19.90
CA GLY A 603 5.93 38.46 -19.08
C GLY A 603 5.56 37.84 -17.75
N LYS A 604 4.28 37.70 -17.40
CA LYS A 604 3.84 37.05 -16.17
C LYS A 604 3.48 35.61 -16.44
N LEU A 605 4.14 34.70 -15.75
CA LEU A 605 3.97 33.25 -15.92
C LEU A 605 2.82 32.72 -15.08
N GLN A 606 1.99 31.87 -15.67
CA GLN A 606 0.93 31.12 -15.03
C GLN A 606 1.27 29.63 -15.02
N MET A 607 0.73 28.91 -14.03
CA MET A 607 0.95 27.48 -13.81
C MET A 607 -0.10 26.66 -14.55
N LEU A 608 0.32 25.91 -15.55
CA LEU A 608 -0.50 25.02 -16.37
C LEU A 608 -0.32 23.58 -15.89
N PHE A 609 -1.42 22.89 -15.57
CA PHE A 609 -1.39 21.47 -15.21
C PHE A 609 -2.73 20.80 -15.57
N ALA A 610 -2.74 19.48 -15.58
CA ALA A 610 -3.91 18.68 -15.92
C ALA A 610 -4.38 17.79 -14.78
N THR A 611 -5.67 17.51 -14.70
CA THR A 611 -6.30 16.45 -13.92
C THR A 611 -6.94 15.43 -14.90
N THR A 612 -7.72 14.47 -14.42
CA THR A 612 -8.24 13.38 -15.26
C THR A 612 -8.89 13.84 -16.56
N ASN A 613 -9.69 14.91 -16.53
CA ASN A 613 -10.38 15.40 -17.73
C ASN A 613 -10.40 16.93 -17.85
N GLN A 614 -9.55 17.62 -17.12
CA GLN A 614 -9.49 19.08 -17.13
C GLN A 614 -8.06 19.58 -17.24
N LEU A 615 -7.89 20.62 -18.05
CA LEU A 615 -6.69 21.44 -18.10
C LEU A 615 -6.91 22.68 -17.24
N HIS A 616 -5.98 22.95 -16.33
CA HIS A 616 -6.05 24.04 -15.34
C HIS A 616 -4.96 25.05 -15.60
N LEU A 617 -5.29 26.31 -15.37
CA LEU A 617 -4.32 27.41 -15.40
C LEU A 617 -4.53 28.30 -14.16
N LEU A 618 -3.51 28.43 -13.34
CA LEU A 618 -3.51 29.29 -12.14
C LEU A 618 -2.49 30.42 -12.29
N ASP A 619 -2.86 31.59 -11.78
CA ASP A 619 -1.86 32.64 -11.58
C ASP A 619 -0.98 32.33 -10.35
N ARG A 620 0.10 33.09 -10.17
CA ARG A 620 1.02 32.91 -9.03
C ARG A 620 0.34 33.04 -7.66
N THR A 621 -0.85 33.66 -7.58
CA THR A 621 -1.62 33.80 -6.34
C THR A 621 -2.59 32.66 -6.09
N GLY A 622 -2.62 31.64 -6.98
CA GLY A 622 -3.49 30.47 -6.87
C GLY A 622 -4.91 30.68 -7.41
N ARG A 623 -5.16 31.74 -8.19
CA ARG A 623 -6.46 32.02 -8.79
C ARG A 623 -6.55 31.44 -10.18
N PHE A 624 -7.71 30.91 -10.53
CA PHE A 624 -7.96 30.45 -11.88
C PHE A 624 -7.90 31.58 -12.91
N VAL A 625 -7.23 31.31 -14.01
CA VAL A 625 -7.17 32.20 -15.18
C VAL A 625 -8.29 31.80 -16.15
N SER A 626 -9.21 32.74 -16.46
CA SER A 626 -10.27 32.47 -17.42
C SER A 626 -9.71 32.20 -18.82
N PRO A 627 -10.18 31.19 -19.58
CA PRO A 627 -11.40 30.38 -19.38
C PRO A 627 -11.17 29.03 -18.66
N PHE A 628 -10.09 28.88 -17.90
CA PHE A 628 -9.79 27.64 -17.17
C PHE A 628 -10.58 27.54 -15.85
N PRO A 629 -10.87 26.31 -15.36
CA PRO A 629 -10.46 25.00 -15.89
C PRO A 629 -11.23 24.64 -17.17
N LYS A 630 -10.54 24.07 -18.14
CA LYS A 630 -11.12 23.62 -19.41
C LYS A 630 -11.31 22.12 -19.44
N LYS A 631 -12.53 21.65 -19.72
CA LYS A 631 -12.82 20.24 -19.91
C LYS A 631 -12.27 19.77 -21.24
N MET A 632 -11.53 18.67 -21.25
CA MET A 632 -11.00 18.02 -22.43
C MET A 632 -11.97 16.96 -22.94
N GLU A 633 -11.89 16.65 -24.22
CA GLU A 633 -12.73 15.66 -24.88
C GLU A 633 -12.38 14.24 -24.44
N TYR A 634 -11.09 13.95 -24.32
CA TYR A 634 -10.55 12.67 -23.87
C TYR A 634 -9.92 12.82 -22.49
N ASP A 635 -10.00 11.77 -21.67
CA ASP A 635 -9.34 11.74 -20.38
C ASP A 635 -7.83 11.76 -20.54
N ILE A 636 -7.14 12.45 -19.61
CA ILE A 636 -5.71 12.71 -19.66
C ILE A 636 -4.98 11.67 -18.79
N VAL A 637 -3.96 11.06 -19.33
CA VAL A 637 -3.07 10.14 -18.63
C VAL A 637 -1.81 10.85 -18.17
N LEU A 638 -1.22 11.67 -19.05
CA LEU A 638 0.03 12.38 -18.75
C LEU A 638 0.05 13.76 -19.42
N GLY A 639 0.52 14.74 -18.71
CA GLY A 639 0.71 16.10 -19.24
C GLY A 639 0.34 17.20 -18.25
N PRO A 640 0.41 18.44 -18.65
CA PRO A 640 0.81 18.94 -19.98
C PRO A 640 2.34 18.92 -20.20
N LYS A 641 2.75 18.96 -21.46
CA LYS A 641 4.09 19.34 -21.89
C LYS A 641 3.98 20.53 -22.86
N VAL A 642 4.71 21.59 -22.61
CA VAL A 642 4.68 22.81 -23.42
C VAL A 642 5.85 22.82 -24.42
N TYR A 643 5.51 23.17 -25.68
CA TYR A 643 6.47 23.30 -26.77
C TYR A 643 6.36 24.68 -27.41
N ASN A 644 7.52 25.24 -27.78
CA ASN A 644 7.61 26.47 -28.57
C ASN A 644 7.83 26.09 -30.03
N LEU A 645 6.81 26.15 -30.83
CA LEU A 645 6.89 25.86 -32.27
C LEU A 645 7.55 27.03 -33.01
N ARG A 646 8.56 26.73 -33.79
CA ARG A 646 9.43 27.73 -34.44
C ARG A 646 8.70 28.80 -35.27
N ARG A 647 7.53 28.44 -35.83
CA ARG A 647 6.74 29.33 -36.70
C ARG A 647 5.59 30.02 -35.99
N GLU A 648 5.43 29.77 -34.70
CA GLU A 648 4.32 30.30 -33.91
C GLU A 648 4.83 31.08 -32.70
N ASN A 649 4.26 32.25 -32.47
CA ASN A 649 4.57 33.08 -31.32
C ASN A 649 3.83 32.65 -30.04
N SER A 650 3.11 31.53 -30.09
CA SER A 650 2.29 31.04 -28.99
C SER A 650 2.70 29.61 -28.61
N PRO A 651 2.78 29.31 -27.29
CA PRO A 651 3.11 27.96 -26.84
C PRO A 651 2.04 26.97 -27.24
N ALA A 652 2.45 25.78 -27.68
CA ALA A 652 1.62 24.61 -27.92
C ALA A 652 1.67 23.66 -26.72
N VAL A 653 0.55 23.05 -26.39
CA VAL A 653 0.39 22.18 -25.22
C VAL A 653 0.09 20.76 -25.70
N MET A 654 0.91 19.81 -25.34
CA MET A 654 0.68 18.40 -25.65
C MET A 654 0.19 17.63 -24.43
N LEU A 655 -0.79 16.76 -24.65
CA LEU A 655 -1.36 15.87 -23.65
C LEU A 655 -1.37 14.43 -24.18
N LEU A 656 -1.07 13.46 -23.32
CA LEU A 656 -1.32 12.04 -23.59
C LEU A 656 -2.68 11.67 -23.03
N HIS A 657 -3.50 11.05 -23.85
CA HIS A 657 -4.86 10.63 -23.52
C HIS A 657 -4.97 9.12 -23.30
N THR A 658 -6.08 8.70 -22.71
CA THR A 658 -6.35 7.30 -22.34
C THR A 658 -6.44 6.34 -23.54
N ASP A 659 -6.62 6.86 -24.74
CA ASP A 659 -6.57 6.11 -25.99
C ASP A 659 -5.13 5.92 -26.54
N ASN A 660 -4.11 6.22 -25.74
CA ASN A 660 -2.70 6.13 -26.11
C ASN A 660 -2.29 7.08 -27.26
N VAL A 661 -2.91 8.27 -27.32
CA VAL A 661 -2.64 9.26 -28.36
C VAL A 661 -2.13 10.56 -27.72
N PHE A 662 -0.99 11.06 -28.20
CA PHE A 662 -0.58 12.44 -27.94
C PHE A 662 -1.35 13.37 -28.88
N ARG A 663 -2.01 14.38 -28.28
CA ARG A 663 -2.69 15.44 -29.01
C ARG A 663 -2.15 16.82 -28.66
N LEU A 664 -2.06 17.66 -29.65
CA LEU A 664 -1.57 19.03 -29.52
C LEU A 664 -2.74 20.02 -29.40
N TYR A 665 -2.60 20.94 -28.46
CA TYR A 665 -3.57 22.00 -28.17
C TYR A 665 -2.89 23.37 -28.20
N ASP A 666 -3.68 24.43 -28.43
CA ASP A 666 -3.20 25.81 -28.25
C ASP A 666 -3.15 26.20 -26.77
N LYS A 667 -2.60 27.38 -26.46
CA LYS A 667 -2.53 27.89 -25.07
C LYS A 667 -3.91 28.08 -24.40
N HIS A 668 -5.01 28.08 -25.17
CA HIS A 668 -6.38 28.14 -24.67
C HIS A 668 -7.02 26.76 -24.46
N GLY A 669 -6.29 25.68 -24.69
CA GLY A 669 -6.78 24.29 -24.60
C GLY A 669 -7.75 23.90 -25.70
N ARG A 670 -7.71 24.51 -26.88
CA ARG A 670 -8.44 24.12 -28.10
C ARG A 670 -7.51 23.29 -28.95
N SER A 671 -8.05 22.35 -29.75
CA SER A 671 -7.24 21.59 -30.73
C SER A 671 -6.37 22.52 -31.55
N HIS A 672 -5.11 22.18 -31.65
CA HIS A 672 -4.13 22.98 -32.40
C HIS A 672 -4.41 22.92 -33.90
N SER A 673 -4.06 24.00 -34.63
CA SER A 673 -4.24 24.10 -36.07
C SER A 673 -3.54 22.98 -36.87
N LEU A 674 -2.43 22.46 -36.35
CA LEU A 674 -1.69 21.34 -36.95
C LEU A 674 -2.38 19.97 -36.78
N GLN A 675 -3.40 19.84 -35.90
CA GLN A 675 -4.15 18.63 -35.64
C GLN A 675 -3.25 17.39 -35.39
N VAL A 676 -2.15 17.58 -34.64
CA VAL A 676 -1.17 16.53 -34.36
C VAL A 676 -1.79 15.42 -33.51
N GLU A 677 -1.73 14.20 -34.04
CA GLU A 677 -2.06 12.97 -33.33
C GLU A 677 -0.92 11.97 -33.51
N ILE A 678 -0.20 11.66 -32.41
CA ILE A 678 0.91 10.71 -32.42
C ILE A 678 0.53 9.52 -31.56
N THR A 679 0.52 8.33 -32.15
CA THR A 679 0.23 7.08 -31.46
C THR A 679 1.14 5.96 -31.93
N THR A 680 1.22 4.89 -31.17
CA THR A 680 1.95 3.66 -31.49
C THR A 680 1.28 2.46 -30.84
N GLU A 681 1.61 1.26 -31.32
CA GLU A 681 1.17 0.00 -30.69
C GLU A 681 1.72 -0.18 -29.26
N GLU A 682 2.80 0.52 -28.93
CA GLU A 682 3.41 0.48 -27.59
C GLU A 682 2.76 1.52 -26.68
N ILE A 683 2.79 1.26 -25.36
CA ILE A 683 2.31 2.22 -24.39
C ILE A 683 3.25 3.41 -24.36
N LEU A 684 2.69 4.59 -24.59
CA LEU A 684 3.40 5.85 -24.51
C LEU A 684 3.60 6.27 -23.05
N LYS A 685 4.86 6.56 -22.69
CA LYS A 685 5.25 6.93 -21.31
C LYS A 685 5.99 8.25 -21.23
N GLU A 686 6.54 8.70 -22.33
CA GLU A 686 7.38 9.89 -22.43
C GLU A 686 6.93 10.75 -23.60
N PHE A 687 6.97 12.06 -23.41
CA PHE A 687 6.64 13.00 -24.45
C PHE A 687 7.65 12.97 -25.58
N PRO A 688 7.21 13.15 -26.85
CA PRO A 688 8.11 13.26 -27.96
C PRO A 688 9.03 14.49 -27.80
N GLU A 689 10.27 14.35 -28.21
CA GLU A 689 11.22 15.43 -28.33
C GLU A 689 10.94 16.22 -29.61
N LEU A 690 10.92 17.55 -29.52
CA LEU A 690 10.84 18.42 -30.71
C LEU A 690 12.25 18.81 -31.15
N ILE A 691 12.61 18.45 -32.38
CA ILE A 691 13.92 18.80 -32.95
C ILE A 691 13.74 19.64 -34.22
N ASP A 692 14.65 20.58 -34.44
CA ASP A 692 14.69 21.40 -35.65
C ASP A 692 15.85 20.98 -36.54
N ILE A 693 15.55 20.64 -37.79
CA ILE A 693 16.55 20.25 -38.81
C ILE A 693 16.32 21.11 -40.04
N GLU A 694 17.32 21.95 -40.37
CA GLU A 694 17.32 22.83 -41.55
C GLU A 694 16.02 23.66 -41.71
N GLY A 695 15.47 24.13 -40.59
CA GLY A 695 14.30 25.00 -40.60
C GLY A 695 12.95 24.26 -40.59
N ASN A 696 12.95 22.94 -40.59
CA ASN A 696 11.78 22.11 -40.41
C ASN A 696 11.83 21.43 -39.03
N SER A 697 10.68 21.37 -38.36
CA SER A 697 10.54 20.75 -37.04
C SER A 697 9.99 19.33 -37.17
N TYR A 698 10.49 18.43 -36.30
CA TYR A 698 10.10 17.02 -36.29
C TYR A 698 9.89 16.56 -34.84
N TRP A 699 8.91 15.68 -34.64
CA TRP A 699 8.72 14.98 -33.39
C TRP A 699 9.52 13.68 -33.37
N VAL A 700 10.32 13.47 -32.37
CA VAL A 700 11.08 12.22 -32.12
C VAL A 700 10.48 11.53 -30.92
N LEU A 701 9.82 10.42 -31.15
CA LEU A 701 9.21 9.60 -30.09
C LEU A 701 10.09 8.37 -29.85
N ARG A 702 10.54 8.23 -28.59
CA ARG A 702 11.34 7.10 -28.14
C ARG A 702 10.51 6.21 -27.24
N THR A 703 10.45 4.92 -27.58
CA THR A 703 9.88 3.87 -26.74
C THR A 703 10.99 2.91 -26.31
N PRO A 704 10.79 2.03 -25.34
CA PRO A 704 11.80 1.03 -24.95
C PRO A 704 12.29 0.15 -26.12
N VAL A 705 11.51 0.02 -27.20
CA VAL A 705 11.78 -0.90 -28.31
C VAL A 705 12.27 -0.19 -29.55
N LYS A 706 11.78 1.04 -29.82
CA LYS A 706 12.08 1.75 -31.07
C LYS A 706 12.08 3.26 -30.92
N CYS A 707 12.69 3.94 -31.89
CA CYS A 707 12.59 5.37 -32.12
C CYS A 707 11.73 5.63 -33.36
N MET A 708 10.82 6.60 -33.30
CA MET A 708 9.96 7.01 -34.40
C MET A 708 10.12 8.51 -34.65
N ILE A 709 10.07 8.91 -35.89
CA ILE A 709 10.18 10.31 -36.30
C ILE A 709 8.92 10.68 -37.09
N TYR A 710 8.31 11.79 -36.66
CA TYR A 710 7.12 12.35 -37.30
C TYR A 710 7.41 13.78 -37.76
N SER A 711 6.81 14.18 -38.86
CA SER A 711 6.78 15.59 -39.26
C SER A 711 5.99 16.42 -38.24
N ILE A 712 6.11 17.74 -38.35
CA ILE A 712 5.47 18.67 -37.38
C ILE A 712 3.96 18.52 -37.30
N ASP A 713 3.30 18.07 -38.38
CA ASP A 713 1.86 17.79 -38.45
C ASP A 713 1.46 16.40 -37.94
N GLY A 714 2.41 15.63 -37.38
CA GLY A 714 2.16 14.28 -36.87
C GLY A 714 2.20 13.16 -37.90
N THR A 715 2.55 13.45 -39.16
CA THR A 715 2.70 12.42 -40.18
C THR A 715 3.98 11.62 -39.95
N ALA A 716 3.89 10.29 -39.95
CA ALA A 716 5.05 9.41 -39.73
C ALA A 716 6.08 9.54 -40.85
N VAL A 717 7.33 9.86 -40.51
CA VAL A 717 8.46 9.94 -41.44
C VAL A 717 9.23 8.64 -41.48
N SER A 718 9.42 7.97 -40.32
CA SER A 718 10.14 6.71 -40.23
C SER A 718 9.18 5.57 -39.87
N GLU A 719 8.52 5.00 -40.85
CA GLU A 719 7.80 3.73 -40.75
C GLU A 719 8.69 2.60 -41.23
N THR A 720 9.40 1.96 -40.32
CA THR A 720 10.27 0.83 -40.65
C THR A 720 9.84 -0.42 -39.90
N SER A 721 9.89 -1.59 -40.55
CA SER A 721 9.55 -2.87 -39.94
C SER A 721 10.74 -3.80 -39.84
N GLY A 722 10.63 -4.81 -38.97
CA GLY A 722 11.67 -5.83 -38.78
C GLY A 722 13.02 -5.23 -38.36
N GLY A 723 14.10 -5.74 -38.91
CA GLY A 723 15.49 -5.34 -38.59
C GLY A 723 15.88 -3.93 -39.00
N SER A 724 15.08 -3.25 -39.82
CA SER A 724 15.30 -1.86 -40.25
C SER A 724 14.67 -0.81 -39.32
N ARG A 725 13.90 -1.23 -38.31
CA ARG A 725 13.37 -0.30 -37.29
C ARG A 725 14.50 0.44 -36.59
N LEU A 726 14.28 1.72 -36.28
CA LEU A 726 15.27 2.52 -35.57
C LEU A 726 15.40 2.05 -34.11
N ARG A 727 16.62 1.96 -33.61
CA ARG A 727 16.89 1.67 -32.21
C ARG A 727 16.31 2.76 -31.33
N SER A 728 15.84 2.41 -30.15
CA SER A 728 15.31 3.36 -29.15
C SER A 728 16.34 4.43 -28.76
N ASP A 729 17.61 4.05 -28.73
CA ASP A 729 18.76 4.90 -28.35
C ASP A 729 19.52 5.44 -29.57
N THR A 730 18.93 5.37 -30.80
CA THR A 730 19.62 5.86 -31.98
C THR A 730 19.98 7.34 -31.85
N GLU A 731 21.22 7.67 -32.11
CA GLU A 731 21.65 9.05 -32.21
C GLU A 731 21.20 9.63 -33.57
N ILE A 732 20.65 10.84 -33.54
CA ILE A 732 20.22 11.55 -34.77
C ILE A 732 21.34 12.54 -35.16
N ILE A 733 22.08 12.17 -36.19
CA ILE A 733 23.20 12.99 -36.67
C ILE A 733 22.85 13.63 -38.00
N MET A 734 22.92 14.94 -38.10
CA MET A 734 22.62 15.68 -39.33
C MET A 734 23.73 15.45 -40.37
N LEU A 735 23.29 15.13 -41.60
CA LEU A 735 24.18 14.95 -42.75
C LEU A 735 24.07 16.09 -43.78
N GLY A 736 23.13 17.02 -43.60
CA GLY A 736 22.80 18.08 -44.56
C GLY A 736 21.71 17.64 -45.56
N GLU A 737 21.13 18.61 -46.26
CA GLU A 737 20.08 18.42 -47.27
C GLU A 737 18.82 17.65 -46.76
N GLY A 738 18.41 17.93 -45.51
CA GLY A 738 17.28 17.25 -44.90
C GLY A 738 17.49 15.75 -44.58
N LYS A 739 18.73 15.30 -44.57
CA LYS A 739 19.10 13.90 -44.31
C LYS A 739 19.78 13.73 -42.98
N ILE A 740 19.48 12.64 -42.31
CA ILE A 740 20.06 12.27 -41.02
C ILE A 740 20.66 10.86 -41.05
N LYS A 741 21.67 10.65 -40.20
CA LYS A 741 22.20 9.31 -39.92
C LYS A 741 21.47 8.76 -38.72
N VAL A 742 20.99 7.53 -38.80
CA VAL A 742 20.29 6.79 -37.76
C VAL A 742 20.76 5.33 -37.73
N THR A 743 20.59 4.66 -36.58
CA THR A 743 20.98 3.24 -36.43
C THR A 743 19.72 2.40 -36.22
N ALA A 744 19.57 1.32 -36.99
CA ALA A 744 18.49 0.36 -36.83
C ALA A 744 18.77 -0.66 -35.73
N ILE A 745 17.74 -1.40 -35.29
CA ILE A 745 17.86 -2.47 -34.28
C ILE A 745 18.81 -3.60 -34.70
N SER A 746 18.99 -3.79 -36.01
CA SER A 746 20.00 -4.69 -36.59
C SER A 746 21.43 -4.22 -36.40
N GLY A 747 21.68 -3.00 -35.85
CA GLY A 747 22.98 -2.36 -35.77
C GLY A 747 23.44 -1.73 -37.08
N THR A 748 22.64 -1.75 -38.14
CA THR A 748 22.98 -1.15 -39.44
C THR A 748 22.75 0.35 -39.39
N GLU A 749 23.73 1.15 -39.86
CA GLU A 749 23.56 2.58 -40.04
C GLU A 749 22.85 2.88 -41.36
N TYR A 750 21.88 3.77 -41.28
CA TYR A 750 21.12 4.25 -42.43
C TYR A 750 21.21 5.76 -42.54
N ARG A 751 21.11 6.23 -43.79
CA ARG A 751 20.79 7.61 -44.10
C ARG A 751 19.27 7.71 -44.33
N LEU A 752 18.60 8.44 -43.50
CA LEU A 752 17.15 8.70 -43.61
C LEU A 752 16.95 10.10 -44.21
N ASP A 753 16.23 10.15 -45.32
CA ASP A 753 15.75 11.39 -45.92
C ASP A 753 14.41 11.77 -45.23
N LEU A 754 14.40 12.91 -44.56
CA LEU A 754 13.23 13.35 -43.75
C LEU A 754 12.07 13.87 -44.57
N ALA A 755 12.32 14.26 -45.83
CA ALA A 755 11.26 14.72 -46.72
C ALA A 755 10.50 13.55 -47.36
N THR A 756 11.15 12.43 -47.62
CA THR A 756 10.58 11.29 -48.33
C THR A 756 10.37 10.06 -47.45
N GLY A 757 10.93 10.06 -46.22
CA GLY A 757 10.95 8.90 -45.34
C GLY A 757 11.85 7.75 -45.82
N LYS A 758 12.58 7.92 -46.94
CA LYS A 758 13.40 6.88 -47.54
C LYS A 758 14.67 6.62 -46.77
N MET A 759 14.92 5.36 -46.47
CA MET A 759 16.16 4.91 -45.79
C MET A 759 17.11 4.23 -46.79
N ASP A 760 18.31 4.76 -46.92
CA ASP A 760 19.38 4.16 -47.72
C ASP A 760 20.45 3.60 -46.78
N LYS A 761 20.88 2.36 -47.04
CA LYS A 761 21.96 1.73 -46.27
C LYS A 761 23.24 2.51 -46.49
N ARG A 762 23.91 2.96 -45.45
CA ARG A 762 25.18 3.67 -45.56
C ARG A 762 26.27 2.69 -46.00
N VAL A 763 26.79 2.86 -47.21
CA VAL A 763 27.97 2.16 -47.65
C VAL A 763 29.12 2.76 -46.86
N ARG A 764 29.87 1.97 -46.09
CA ARG A 764 31.14 2.40 -45.48
C ARG A 764 32.10 2.76 -46.62
N ASN A 765 32.50 4.03 -46.71
CA ASN A 765 33.68 4.43 -47.45
C ASN A 765 34.90 4.03 -46.65
#